data_f23107260658a2083565e2d9de783dc6
#
_entry.id   f23107260658a2083565e2d9de783dc6
#
_cell.length_a   1.000
_cell.length_b   1.000
_cell.length_c   1.000
_cell.angle_alpha   90.00
_cell.angle_beta   90.00
_cell.angle_gamma   90.00
#
_symmetry.space_group_name_H-M   'P 1'
#
loop_
_entity.id
_entity.type
_entity.pdbx_description
1 polymer ?
#
loop_
_entity_poly.entity_id
_entity_poly.type
_entity_poly.pdbx_seq_one_letter_code
_entity_poly.pdbx_strand_id
1 'polypeptide(L)'
;MSFNNLYNNYIFKFPKIIIVLLFSSLIFFGYFANNLIIDASSDTLILEGDKDLEYTQLVSKRYYSPDFLILAYSPYEDLFSSNTLKNIEDISEKLLKIKNVASVTSILNVPILLSPPRPITELIENIPTIESDNIDLDLVKNEFINSPLYSDNLVSKDFKTTSIIINLKEDTIGIKLRDERNILRKNKSDSNISSTDLEKLFIIEEKYNSHKKDLKRINEETIKEIRNIIKPFKDKETIFLGGLGMITNDVINYVKQDLKIFGFSILLFLIITLIIIFRQLRWIVIPIVTCFFSVVITSGILGIFGWNITIISSNFISLQLIFTMAISVHLTVKYRELFHIHSKYNQKELLVKTLSSMAKPCFYTVATTIVGFSSLVFSGLLPVINFGWMMSIGIVISLFSSFILFPILQIYLDKVAPNLSFEKMLPLPEIFSRFSTFIGKKIIFIGLIIFIFSVIGIIQLRVENSFIDYFKNNSEIFKGMKLIDQKLGGTTLLDITIDLDSEIKEEVYINDEDSFDDDEFDFLDEDSESISASNQLFFTSAKMELINSIHDYLDKQPEIGKVMSFATLLKVGKILNNNNDLDIIQLALLYSELPDEYKNIIVSPYLSIEDNQAKFSLRVIDSMPDLRRNELINRLKSEIPNEVNISKDRVNYSNVLILYNNMLQSLFKSQILTLGTVIILLLLMFLMLFRSLKTSLIALFPNVISISLVLGFMGWFRIPLDMMTITIAAISMGIAVDNTIHYIYRYRNELKKDNDYSLAMHRTHMSIGFALYYTSVTIIVGFCILIFSNFIPSIYFGVLTSLAMLMALLSTLILLPQLLILFKPFDNKVF
;
A
#
# COMPACT_ATOMS: atom_id res chain seq x y z
N MET A 1 -1.07 -31.86 33.27
CA MET A 1 -2.31 -31.43 33.97
C MET A 1 -3.46 -31.65 33.03
N SER A 2 -4.56 -32.33 33.39
CA SER A 2 -5.68 -32.46 32.46
C SER A 2 -6.34 -31.13 32.28
N PHE A 3 -6.82 -30.81 31.06
CA PHE A 3 -7.51 -29.55 30.71
C PHE A 3 -8.67 -29.26 31.69
N ASN A 4 -9.38 -30.30 32.10
CA ASN A 4 -10.49 -30.16 33.06
C ASN A 4 -10.01 -29.68 34.45
N ASN A 5 -8.82 -30.15 34.87
CA ASN A 5 -8.25 -29.77 36.19
C ASN A 5 -7.82 -28.29 36.19
N LEU A 6 -7.34 -27.75 35.06
CA LEU A 6 -7.00 -26.35 34.95
C LEU A 6 -8.22 -25.44 35.16
N TYR A 7 -9.35 -25.74 34.53
CA TYR A 7 -10.57 -24.95 34.70
C TYR A 7 -11.17 -25.08 36.09
N ASN A 8 -11.26 -26.31 36.61
CA ASN A 8 -11.88 -26.54 37.92
C ASN A 8 -11.08 -25.96 39.08
N ASN A 9 -9.75 -26.09 39.06
CA ASN A 9 -8.88 -25.74 40.19
C ASN A 9 -8.44 -24.29 40.17
N TYR A 10 -8.37 -23.64 38.99
CA TYR A 10 -7.86 -22.28 38.86
C TYR A 10 -8.95 -21.31 38.39
N ILE A 11 -9.56 -21.54 37.25
CA ILE A 11 -10.46 -20.56 36.63
C ILE A 11 -11.80 -20.45 37.41
N PHE A 12 -12.40 -21.58 37.72
CA PHE A 12 -13.67 -21.56 38.42
C PHE A 12 -13.55 -21.50 39.97
N LYS A 13 -12.33 -21.70 40.51
CA LYS A 13 -12.08 -21.49 41.94
C LYS A 13 -11.93 -20.04 42.33
N PHE A 14 -11.31 -19.25 41.44
CA PHE A 14 -10.99 -17.82 41.71
C PHE A 14 -11.52 -16.88 40.62
N PRO A 15 -12.82 -16.92 40.23
CA PRO A 15 -13.33 -16.15 39.10
C PRO A 15 -13.23 -14.63 39.31
N LYS A 16 -13.42 -14.15 40.56
CA LYS A 16 -13.30 -12.73 40.90
C LYS A 16 -11.88 -12.21 40.69
N ILE A 17 -10.83 -12.97 41.08
CA ILE A 17 -9.43 -12.59 40.87
C ILE A 17 -9.13 -12.48 39.38
N ILE A 18 -9.62 -13.44 38.59
CA ILE A 18 -9.39 -13.42 37.15
C ILE A 18 -10.08 -12.21 36.48
N ILE A 19 -11.29 -11.85 36.91
CA ILE A 19 -11.97 -10.65 36.42
C ILE A 19 -11.15 -9.39 36.72
N VAL A 20 -10.59 -9.27 37.93
CA VAL A 20 -9.74 -8.14 38.31
C VAL A 20 -8.48 -8.12 37.44
N LEU A 21 -7.81 -9.27 37.24
CA LEU A 21 -6.64 -9.38 36.34
C LEU A 21 -6.98 -8.99 34.90
N LEU A 22 -8.12 -9.45 34.39
CA LEU A 22 -8.59 -9.10 33.05
C LEU A 22 -8.88 -7.60 32.93
N PHE A 23 -9.51 -7.00 33.94
CA PHE A 23 -9.79 -5.57 33.96
C PHE A 23 -8.49 -4.74 34.05
N SER A 24 -7.55 -5.16 34.90
CA SER A 24 -6.22 -4.53 34.99
C SER A 24 -5.45 -4.64 33.68
N SER A 25 -5.50 -5.79 33.00
CA SER A 25 -4.87 -5.98 31.69
C SER A 25 -5.50 -5.09 30.62
N LEU A 26 -6.82 -4.91 30.66
CA LEU A 26 -7.54 -4.02 29.74
C LEU A 26 -7.09 -2.55 29.91
N ILE A 27 -6.93 -2.08 31.15
CA ILE A 27 -6.43 -0.72 31.43
C ILE A 27 -4.97 -0.59 30.96
N PHE A 28 -4.12 -1.55 31.31
CA PHE A 28 -2.72 -1.56 30.94
C PHE A 28 -2.51 -1.51 29.42
N PHE A 29 -3.09 -2.46 28.70
CA PHE A 29 -2.98 -2.51 27.25
C PHE A 29 -3.73 -1.37 26.55
N GLY A 30 -4.85 -0.91 27.15
CA GLY A 30 -5.59 0.24 26.67
C GLY A 30 -4.76 1.54 26.69
N TYR A 31 -3.93 1.72 27.72
CA TYR A 31 -2.99 2.85 27.79
C TYR A 31 -1.97 2.81 26.63
N PHE A 32 -1.35 1.66 26.37
CA PHE A 32 -0.38 1.50 25.30
C PHE A 32 -1.00 1.51 23.90
N ALA A 33 -2.27 1.20 23.75
CA ALA A 33 -2.98 1.29 22.47
C ALA A 33 -2.99 2.72 21.88
N ASN A 34 -2.86 3.75 22.74
CA ASN A 34 -2.73 5.14 22.29
C ASN A 34 -1.40 5.44 21.55
N ASN A 35 -0.39 4.56 21.72
CA ASN A 35 0.90 4.71 21.06
C ASN A 35 0.91 4.17 19.61
N LEU A 36 -0.20 3.63 19.13
CA LEU A 36 -0.31 3.16 17.74
C LEU A 36 -0.20 4.32 16.75
N ILE A 37 0.72 4.19 15.82
CA ILE A 37 0.98 5.17 14.77
C ILE A 37 0.51 4.61 13.44
N ILE A 38 -0.21 5.43 12.67
CA ILE A 38 -0.58 5.10 11.29
C ILE A 38 0.51 5.69 10.39
N ASP A 39 1.16 4.85 9.60
CA ASP A 39 2.20 5.22 8.66
C ASP A 39 1.77 4.81 7.25
N ALA A 40 1.48 5.80 6.40
CA ALA A 40 1.16 5.63 5.00
C ALA A 40 2.20 6.35 4.10
N SER A 41 3.43 6.52 4.63
CA SER A 41 4.53 7.10 3.85
C SER A 41 4.93 6.19 2.69
N SER A 42 5.55 6.77 1.68
CA SER A 42 6.14 6.03 0.55
C SER A 42 7.17 4.97 1.01
N ASP A 43 7.85 5.24 2.14
CA ASP A 43 8.78 4.28 2.75
C ASP A 43 8.12 2.94 3.11
N THR A 44 6.80 2.93 3.34
CA THR A 44 6.05 1.70 3.64
C THR A 44 5.71 0.89 2.38
N LEU A 45 5.92 1.44 1.19
CA LEU A 45 5.65 0.77 -0.10
C LEU A 45 6.89 0.09 -0.69
N ILE A 46 8.03 0.15 0.01
CA ILE A 46 9.34 -0.24 -0.49
C ILE A 46 9.60 -1.73 -0.21
N LEU A 47 10.28 -2.37 -1.17
CA LEU A 47 10.82 -3.73 -1.00
C LEU A 47 11.98 -3.73 -0.01
N GLU A 48 12.07 -4.77 0.79
CA GLU A 48 13.20 -4.96 1.70
C GLU A 48 14.48 -5.19 0.90
N GLY A 49 15.50 -4.31 1.09
CA GLY A 49 16.79 -4.42 0.41
C GLY A 49 16.78 -4.04 -1.07
N ASP A 50 15.85 -3.17 -1.51
CA ASP A 50 15.80 -2.68 -2.89
C ASP A 50 16.99 -1.74 -3.19
N LYS A 51 17.87 -2.17 -4.11
CA LYS A 51 19.03 -1.37 -4.55
C LYS A 51 18.63 -0.09 -5.28
N ASP A 52 17.51 -0.11 -5.98
CA ASP A 52 17.00 1.06 -6.70
C ASP A 52 16.51 2.15 -5.73
N LEU A 53 16.13 1.76 -4.49
CA LEU A 53 15.86 2.71 -3.43
C LEU A 53 17.14 3.44 -2.98
N GLU A 54 18.23 2.69 -2.74
CA GLU A 54 19.51 3.29 -2.34
C GLU A 54 19.98 4.28 -3.42
N TYR A 55 19.86 3.89 -4.69
CA TYR A 55 20.19 4.74 -5.80
C TYR A 55 19.27 5.96 -5.92
N THR A 56 17.97 5.80 -5.73
CA THR A 56 16.99 6.91 -5.71
C THR A 56 17.33 7.92 -4.61
N GLN A 57 17.73 7.46 -3.43
CA GLN A 57 18.15 8.35 -2.34
C GLN A 57 19.48 9.09 -2.67
N LEU A 58 20.40 8.43 -3.35
CA LEU A 58 21.65 9.04 -3.82
C LEU A 58 21.36 10.15 -4.84
N VAL A 59 20.52 9.88 -5.84
CA VAL A 59 20.11 10.86 -6.87
C VAL A 59 19.37 12.04 -6.21
N SER A 60 18.47 11.78 -5.30
CA SER A 60 17.74 12.83 -4.55
C SER A 60 18.66 13.74 -3.72
N LYS A 61 19.79 13.20 -3.24
CA LYS A 61 20.82 13.97 -2.51
C LYS A 61 21.74 14.76 -3.43
N ARG A 62 22.12 14.18 -4.57
CA ARG A 62 23.02 14.76 -5.56
C ARG A 62 22.39 15.93 -6.31
N TYR A 63 21.12 15.77 -6.67
CA TYR A 63 20.36 16.76 -7.40
C TYR A 63 19.33 17.40 -6.47
N TYR A 64 19.56 18.68 -6.18
CA TYR A 64 18.65 19.43 -5.30
C TYR A 64 17.22 19.39 -5.83
N SER A 65 16.32 18.78 -5.08
CA SER A 65 14.91 18.69 -5.42
C SER A 65 14.07 18.83 -4.14
N PRO A 66 13.64 20.04 -3.78
CA PRO A 66 12.80 20.26 -2.60
C PRO A 66 11.42 19.61 -2.77
N ASP A 67 10.83 19.20 -1.64
CA ASP A 67 9.45 18.74 -1.64
C ASP A 67 8.51 19.87 -2.05
N PHE A 68 7.56 19.56 -2.93
CA PHE A 68 6.59 20.53 -3.42
C PHE A 68 5.17 19.99 -3.45
N LEU A 69 4.21 20.91 -3.43
CA LEU A 69 2.81 20.66 -3.69
C LEU A 69 2.38 21.41 -4.95
N ILE A 70 1.42 20.89 -5.68
CA ILE A 70 0.89 21.48 -6.89
C ILE A 70 -0.58 21.84 -6.67
N LEU A 71 -0.95 23.08 -6.96
CA LEU A 71 -2.32 23.50 -7.04
C LEU A 71 -2.70 23.60 -8.52
N ALA A 72 -3.47 22.63 -9.00
CA ALA A 72 -4.03 22.68 -10.36
C ALA A 72 -5.25 23.59 -10.36
N TYR A 73 -5.19 24.68 -11.11
CA TYR A 73 -6.19 25.72 -11.19
C TYR A 73 -6.75 25.81 -12.60
N SER A 74 -8.04 25.58 -12.76
CA SER A 74 -8.76 25.69 -14.04
C SER A 74 -9.92 26.66 -13.85
N PRO A 75 -9.76 27.94 -14.23
CA PRO A 75 -10.82 28.95 -14.15
C PRO A 75 -11.92 28.70 -15.18
N TYR A 76 -13.09 29.23 -14.92
CA TYR A 76 -14.16 29.26 -15.93
C TYR A 76 -13.91 30.32 -17.01
N GLU A 77 -13.14 31.37 -16.70
CA GLU A 77 -12.71 32.42 -17.61
C GLU A 77 -11.36 32.09 -18.26
N ASP A 78 -10.86 32.96 -19.16
CA ASP A 78 -9.51 32.86 -19.70
C ASP A 78 -8.45 33.01 -18.59
N LEU A 79 -7.32 32.30 -18.71
CA LEU A 79 -6.22 32.34 -17.71
C LEU A 79 -5.68 33.79 -17.55
N PHE A 80 -5.73 34.59 -18.58
CA PHE A 80 -5.27 35.99 -18.53
C PHE A 80 -6.38 36.98 -18.23
N SER A 81 -7.60 36.56 -17.87
CA SER A 81 -8.60 37.50 -17.39
C SER A 81 -8.11 38.19 -16.10
N SER A 82 -8.42 39.48 -15.96
CA SER A 82 -8.01 40.25 -14.77
C SER A 82 -8.51 39.62 -13.46
N ASN A 83 -9.67 39.00 -13.50
CA ASN A 83 -10.22 38.29 -12.34
C ASN A 83 -9.41 37.04 -12.00
N THR A 84 -9.02 36.24 -13.01
CA THR A 84 -8.19 35.02 -12.82
C THR A 84 -6.80 35.37 -12.29
N LEU A 85 -6.12 36.37 -12.89
CA LEU A 85 -4.79 36.79 -12.43
C LEU A 85 -4.84 37.28 -10.98
N LYS A 86 -5.86 38.11 -10.63
CA LYS A 86 -6.07 38.57 -9.25
C LYS A 86 -6.34 37.43 -8.28
N ASN A 87 -7.09 36.39 -8.69
CA ASN A 87 -7.33 35.22 -7.85
C ASN A 87 -6.03 34.45 -7.62
N ILE A 88 -5.18 34.30 -8.66
CA ILE A 88 -3.86 33.61 -8.53
C ILE A 88 -2.94 34.43 -7.61
N GLU A 89 -2.94 35.77 -7.72
CA GLU A 89 -2.19 36.68 -6.85
C GLU A 89 -2.60 36.49 -5.37
N ASP A 90 -3.91 36.64 -5.09
CA ASP A 90 -4.47 36.50 -3.73
C ASP A 90 -4.21 35.11 -3.12
N ILE A 91 -4.31 34.07 -3.93
CA ILE A 91 -3.94 32.70 -3.49
C ILE A 91 -2.45 32.62 -3.19
N SER A 92 -1.58 33.09 -4.10
CA SER A 92 -0.12 33.01 -3.96
C SER A 92 0.39 33.80 -2.74
N GLU A 93 -0.12 35.01 -2.53
CA GLU A 93 0.24 35.80 -1.35
C GLU A 93 -0.17 35.15 -0.02
N LYS A 94 -1.36 34.54 0.03
CA LYS A 94 -1.82 33.83 1.22
C LYS A 94 -1.01 32.56 1.47
N LEU A 95 -0.62 31.84 0.41
CA LEU A 95 0.22 30.65 0.50
C LEU A 95 1.62 30.97 1.03
N LEU A 96 2.24 32.07 0.60
CA LEU A 96 3.54 32.53 1.10
C LEU A 96 3.57 32.83 2.60
N LYS A 97 2.40 33.16 3.19
CA LYS A 97 2.29 33.43 4.65
C LYS A 97 2.30 32.15 5.50
N ILE A 98 2.18 30.96 4.87
CA ILE A 98 2.23 29.68 5.58
C ILE A 98 3.67 29.40 6.01
N LYS A 99 3.87 29.12 7.31
CA LYS A 99 5.18 28.95 7.92
C LYS A 99 6.11 27.95 7.23
N ASN A 100 5.55 26.85 6.69
CA ASN A 100 6.28 25.75 6.06
C ASN A 100 6.49 25.93 4.56
N VAL A 101 5.97 27.01 3.97
CA VAL A 101 6.17 27.34 2.55
C VAL A 101 7.46 28.14 2.42
N ALA A 102 8.31 27.75 1.47
CA ALA A 102 9.54 28.46 1.12
C ALA A 102 9.31 29.46 0.00
N SER A 103 8.64 29.03 -1.08
CA SER A 103 8.32 29.89 -2.23
C SER A 103 7.06 29.37 -2.93
N VAL A 104 6.43 30.25 -3.70
CA VAL A 104 5.27 29.93 -4.55
C VAL A 104 5.58 30.37 -5.97
N THR A 105 5.48 29.44 -6.91
CA THR A 105 5.71 29.70 -8.34
C THR A 105 4.41 29.58 -9.09
N SER A 106 4.06 30.60 -9.86
CA SER A 106 2.84 30.66 -10.67
C SER A 106 3.11 31.37 -11.99
N ILE A 107 2.12 31.47 -12.87
CA ILE A 107 2.24 32.20 -14.12
C ILE A 107 2.59 33.70 -13.91
N LEU A 108 2.37 34.25 -12.70
CA LEU A 108 2.63 35.66 -12.40
C LEU A 108 4.11 35.97 -12.24
N ASN A 109 4.87 35.07 -11.62
CA ASN A 109 6.24 35.32 -11.18
C ASN A 109 7.30 34.48 -11.90
N VAL A 110 6.93 33.73 -12.93
CA VAL A 110 7.92 33.03 -13.75
C VAL A 110 8.55 33.96 -14.78
N PRO A 111 9.82 33.73 -15.15
CA PRO A 111 10.52 34.50 -16.17
C PRO A 111 9.82 34.46 -17.52
N ILE A 112 9.66 35.59 -18.18
CA ILE A 112 9.25 35.70 -19.59
C ILE A 112 10.51 35.93 -20.39
N LEU A 113 10.96 34.89 -21.13
CA LEU A 113 12.26 34.88 -21.80
C LEU A 113 12.16 35.17 -23.30
N LEU A 114 11.02 34.81 -23.93
CA LEU A 114 10.86 34.78 -25.37
C LEU A 114 9.84 35.78 -25.89
N SER A 115 9.24 36.65 -25.06
CA SER A 115 8.13 37.49 -25.41
C SER A 115 8.31 38.96 -24.99
N PRO A 116 9.01 39.81 -25.78
CA PRO A 116 9.83 39.49 -26.95
C PRO A 116 11.21 38.88 -26.57
N PRO A 117 11.85 38.14 -27.47
CA PRO A 117 13.22 37.62 -27.21
C PRO A 117 14.17 38.83 -27.00
N ARG A 118 14.98 38.73 -25.92
CA ARG A 118 16.00 39.72 -25.55
C ARG A 118 17.35 39.07 -25.48
N PRO A 119 18.47 39.82 -25.68
CA PRO A 119 19.81 39.31 -25.47
C PRO A 119 19.96 38.74 -24.06
N ILE A 120 20.71 37.64 -23.91
CA ILE A 120 20.91 36.98 -22.63
C ILE A 120 21.48 37.93 -21.57
N THR A 121 22.40 38.83 -21.98
CA THR A 121 23.00 39.86 -21.10
C THR A 121 21.97 40.80 -20.48
N GLU A 122 20.95 41.20 -21.22
CA GLU A 122 19.86 42.05 -20.71
C GLU A 122 18.93 41.29 -19.76
N LEU A 123 18.72 39.96 -20.02
CA LEU A 123 17.89 39.11 -19.18
C LEU A 123 18.54 38.81 -17.81
N ILE A 124 19.88 38.80 -17.73
CA ILE A 124 20.58 38.60 -16.45
C ILE A 124 20.37 39.80 -15.52
N GLU A 125 20.32 41.04 -16.09
CA GLU A 125 20.17 42.26 -15.30
C GLU A 125 18.71 42.50 -14.87
N ASN A 126 17.73 42.15 -15.71
CA ASN A 126 16.31 42.39 -15.44
C ASN A 126 15.42 41.34 -16.14
N ILE A 127 14.98 40.35 -15.35
CA ILE A 127 14.10 39.27 -15.83
C ILE A 127 12.65 39.74 -15.80
N PRO A 128 11.98 39.90 -16.96
CA PRO A 128 10.56 40.34 -16.99
C PRO A 128 9.64 39.19 -16.52
N THR A 129 8.55 39.59 -15.87
CA THR A 129 7.41 38.74 -15.50
C THR A 129 6.13 39.30 -16.05
N ILE A 130 4.98 38.63 -15.92
CA ILE A 130 3.69 39.16 -16.35
C ILE A 130 3.35 40.50 -15.67
N GLU A 131 3.86 40.72 -14.47
CA GLU A 131 3.64 41.97 -13.71
C GLU A 131 4.53 43.14 -14.15
N SER A 132 5.47 42.91 -15.07
CA SER A 132 6.37 43.96 -15.59
C SER A 132 5.62 44.90 -16.56
N ASP A 133 6.06 46.19 -16.62
CA ASP A 133 5.46 47.17 -17.50
C ASP A 133 5.60 46.81 -19.00
N ASN A 134 4.55 47.12 -19.78
CA ASN A 134 4.52 47.01 -21.26
C ASN A 134 4.67 45.55 -21.80
N ILE A 135 4.10 44.56 -21.12
CA ILE A 135 4.06 43.19 -21.59
C ILE A 135 2.87 42.93 -22.51
N ASP A 136 3.14 42.28 -23.65
CA ASP A 136 2.10 41.80 -24.58
C ASP A 136 1.62 40.40 -24.15
N LEU A 137 0.41 40.32 -23.61
CA LEU A 137 -0.17 39.08 -23.11
C LEU A 137 -0.40 38.04 -24.20
N ASP A 138 -0.60 38.42 -25.47
CA ASP A 138 -0.75 37.45 -26.56
C ASP A 138 0.59 36.76 -26.89
N LEU A 139 1.68 37.53 -26.87
CA LEU A 139 3.02 36.94 -27.01
C LEU A 139 3.37 36.05 -25.85
N VAL A 140 3.08 36.44 -24.62
CA VAL A 140 3.29 35.61 -23.41
C VAL A 140 2.47 34.35 -23.45
N LYS A 141 1.21 34.41 -23.93
CA LYS A 141 0.38 33.24 -24.12
C LYS A 141 1.01 32.23 -25.07
N ASN A 142 1.55 32.73 -26.19
CA ASN A 142 2.28 31.91 -27.15
C ASN A 142 3.54 31.28 -26.53
N GLU A 143 4.29 32.03 -25.72
CA GLU A 143 5.44 31.51 -24.98
C GLU A 143 5.01 30.41 -24.02
N PHE A 144 4.00 30.59 -23.20
CA PHE A 144 3.54 29.58 -22.24
C PHE A 144 3.07 28.28 -22.90
N ILE A 145 2.43 28.36 -24.07
CA ILE A 145 1.97 27.19 -24.81
C ILE A 145 3.13 26.46 -25.50
N ASN A 146 4.13 27.18 -26.04
CA ASN A 146 5.14 26.62 -26.90
C ASN A 146 6.52 26.45 -26.24
N SER A 147 6.76 27.12 -25.09
CA SER A 147 8.04 27.02 -24.40
C SER A 147 8.24 25.64 -23.79
N PRO A 148 9.40 25.01 -23.99
CA PRO A 148 9.73 23.74 -23.36
C PRO A 148 9.79 23.81 -21.82
N LEU A 149 9.85 25.03 -21.23
CA LEU A 149 9.83 25.21 -19.78
C LEU A 149 8.40 25.15 -19.20
N TYR A 150 7.43 25.72 -19.89
CA TYR A 150 6.11 26.02 -19.31
C TYR A 150 5.01 25.12 -19.81
N SER A 151 5.05 24.70 -21.08
CA SER A 151 4.04 23.81 -21.66
C SER A 151 4.02 22.46 -20.96
N ASP A 152 2.85 21.94 -20.61
CA ASP A 152 2.62 20.70 -19.86
C ASP A 152 3.34 20.64 -18.50
N ASN A 153 3.73 21.78 -17.96
CA ASN A 153 4.33 21.90 -16.64
C ASN A 153 3.64 22.98 -15.81
N LEU A 154 3.71 24.21 -16.27
CA LEU A 154 3.07 25.36 -15.64
C LEU A 154 1.66 25.61 -16.20
N VAL A 155 1.48 25.42 -17.50
CA VAL A 155 0.20 25.56 -18.19
C VAL A 155 -0.08 24.36 -19.07
N SER A 156 -1.36 24.02 -19.23
CA SER A 156 -1.81 22.99 -20.17
C SER A 156 -1.73 23.47 -21.62
N LYS A 157 -1.53 22.55 -22.59
CA LYS A 157 -1.50 22.87 -24.03
C LYS A 157 -2.73 23.64 -24.53
N ASP A 158 -3.90 23.36 -23.93
CA ASP A 158 -5.16 24.05 -24.27
C ASP A 158 -5.32 25.40 -23.57
N PHE A 159 -4.33 25.84 -22.81
CA PHE A 159 -4.31 27.09 -22.02
C PHE A 159 -5.54 27.27 -21.12
N LYS A 160 -6.10 26.17 -20.59
CA LYS A 160 -7.27 26.19 -19.69
C LYS A 160 -6.94 25.84 -18.24
N THR A 161 -5.78 25.30 -17.99
CA THR A 161 -5.34 24.90 -16.64
C THR A 161 -3.94 25.44 -16.40
N THR A 162 -3.71 26.00 -15.22
CA THR A 162 -2.37 26.36 -14.76
C THR A 162 -2.05 25.67 -13.44
N SER A 163 -0.76 25.52 -13.14
CA SER A 163 -0.26 25.07 -11.87
C SER A 163 0.25 26.24 -11.02
N ILE A 164 -0.04 26.20 -9.71
CA ILE A 164 0.65 27.00 -8.71
C ILE A 164 1.49 26.01 -7.90
N ILE A 165 2.80 26.12 -8.03
CA ILE A 165 3.76 25.21 -7.38
C ILE A 165 4.13 25.82 -6.03
N ILE A 166 3.94 25.05 -4.97
CA ILE A 166 4.19 25.44 -3.59
C ILE A 166 5.41 24.66 -3.11
N ASN A 167 6.58 25.30 -3.08
CA ASN A 167 7.81 24.69 -2.58
C ASN A 167 7.81 24.73 -1.05
N LEU A 168 8.05 23.59 -0.44
CA LEU A 168 8.12 23.44 1.02
C LEU A 168 9.54 23.70 1.52
N LYS A 169 9.66 24.09 2.78
CA LYS A 169 10.97 24.23 3.43
C LYS A 169 11.63 22.86 3.58
N GLU A 170 12.94 22.82 3.32
CA GLU A 170 13.73 21.61 3.41
C GLU A 170 13.85 21.11 4.86
N ASP A 171 13.67 19.80 5.06
CA ASP A 171 13.88 19.12 6.34
C ASP A 171 15.35 18.71 6.54
N THR A 172 16.22 19.68 6.74
CA THR A 172 17.67 19.45 6.94
C THR A 172 17.98 18.59 8.16
N ILE A 173 17.15 18.64 9.21
CA ILE A 173 17.32 17.84 10.44
C ILE A 173 16.97 16.38 10.16
N GLY A 174 15.85 16.12 9.50
CA GLY A 174 15.42 14.77 9.14
C GLY A 174 16.39 14.09 8.19
N ILE A 175 16.95 14.81 7.21
CA ILE A 175 17.97 14.32 6.29
C ILE A 175 19.21 13.86 7.06
N LYS A 176 19.76 14.68 7.96
CA LYS A 176 20.93 14.33 8.79
C LYS A 176 20.67 13.10 9.66
N LEU A 177 19.54 13.06 10.37
CA LEU A 177 19.20 11.93 11.24
C LEU A 177 19.00 10.63 10.44
N ARG A 178 18.43 10.73 9.23
CA ARG A 178 18.25 9.59 8.32
C ARG A 178 19.60 9.05 7.84
N ASP A 179 20.50 9.91 7.42
CA ASP A 179 21.82 9.54 6.93
C ASP A 179 22.65 8.85 8.01
N GLU A 180 22.72 9.43 9.22
CA GLU A 180 23.37 8.82 10.38
C GLU A 180 22.78 7.45 10.74
N ARG A 181 21.45 7.35 10.75
CA ARG A 181 20.75 6.07 10.98
C ARG A 181 21.10 5.02 9.93
N ASN A 182 21.11 5.40 8.65
CA ASN A 182 21.37 4.48 7.55
C ASN A 182 22.81 3.95 7.58
N ILE A 183 23.78 4.78 7.91
CA ILE A 183 25.19 4.37 8.10
C ILE A 183 25.28 3.33 9.22
N LEU A 184 24.66 3.57 10.37
CA LEU A 184 24.70 2.65 11.49
C LEU A 184 23.93 1.34 11.21
N ARG A 185 22.83 1.40 10.45
CA ARG A 185 22.09 0.22 10.01
C ARG A 185 22.90 -0.64 9.05
N LYS A 186 23.64 -0.02 8.13
CA LYS A 186 24.53 -0.72 7.22
C LYS A 186 25.66 -1.42 7.97
N ASN A 187 26.30 -0.75 8.93
CA ASN A 187 27.32 -1.36 9.81
C ASN A 187 26.77 -2.52 10.63
N LYS A 188 25.48 -2.46 11.01
CA LYS A 188 24.79 -3.57 11.69
C LYS A 188 24.58 -4.77 10.77
N SER A 189 24.18 -4.54 9.53
CA SER A 189 23.97 -5.64 8.55
C SER A 189 25.27 -6.36 8.21
N ASP A 190 26.38 -5.62 8.14
CA ASP A 190 27.71 -6.13 7.80
C ASP A 190 28.42 -6.82 9.00
N SER A 191 27.71 -7.03 10.11
CA SER A 191 28.21 -7.64 11.36
C SER A 191 29.39 -6.89 12.01
N ASN A 192 29.63 -5.63 11.66
CA ASN A 192 30.74 -4.78 12.11
C ASN A 192 30.32 -3.75 13.17
N ILE A 193 29.20 -3.98 13.89
CA ILE A 193 28.68 -2.97 14.83
C ILE A 193 29.21 -3.21 16.24
N SER A 194 29.69 -2.13 16.87
CA SER A 194 30.09 -2.17 18.28
C SER A 194 28.87 -2.02 19.21
N SER A 195 29.01 -2.39 20.49
CA SER A 195 27.95 -2.19 21.48
C SER A 195 27.59 -0.71 21.65
N THR A 196 28.57 0.18 21.53
CA THR A 196 28.38 1.63 21.56
C THR A 196 27.62 2.17 20.36
N ASP A 197 27.79 1.57 19.17
CA ASP A 197 27.08 1.98 17.96
C ASP A 197 25.64 1.45 17.94
N LEU A 198 25.38 0.31 18.59
CA LEU A 198 24.00 -0.16 18.83
C LEU A 198 23.21 0.80 19.73
N GLU A 199 23.85 1.33 20.80
CA GLU A 199 23.22 2.32 21.66
C GLU A 199 22.99 3.65 20.92
N LYS A 200 23.97 4.10 20.12
CA LYS A 200 23.80 5.28 19.25
C LYS A 200 22.67 5.07 18.24
N LEU A 201 22.59 3.90 17.60
CA LEU A 201 21.52 3.58 16.66
C LEU A 201 20.15 3.70 17.31
N PHE A 202 19.99 3.16 18.53
CA PHE A 202 18.74 3.28 19.28
C PHE A 202 18.36 4.74 19.56
N ILE A 203 19.31 5.56 20.01
CA ILE A 203 19.10 7.00 20.28
C ILE A 203 18.74 7.76 19.00
N ILE A 204 19.42 7.47 17.88
CA ILE A 204 19.16 8.13 16.60
C ILE A 204 17.80 7.70 16.04
N GLU A 205 17.43 6.42 16.17
CA GLU A 205 16.10 5.94 15.76
C GLU A 205 14.98 6.61 16.58
N GLU A 206 15.15 6.80 17.89
CA GLU A 206 14.19 7.50 18.73
C GLU A 206 14.06 8.97 18.31
N LYS A 207 15.19 9.67 18.10
CA LYS A 207 15.21 11.07 17.63
C LYS A 207 14.54 11.20 16.25
N TYR A 208 14.89 10.31 15.31
CA TYR A 208 14.31 10.31 13.97
C TYR A 208 12.79 10.08 14.01
N ASN A 209 12.34 9.13 14.82
CA ASN A 209 10.91 8.83 14.96
C ASN A 209 10.15 9.99 15.61
N SER A 210 10.74 10.68 16.59
CA SER A 210 10.16 11.88 17.19
C SER A 210 10.07 13.02 16.19
N HIS A 211 11.16 13.28 15.46
CA HIS A 211 11.20 14.31 14.42
C HIS A 211 10.17 14.03 13.29
N LYS A 212 10.07 12.77 12.83
CA LYS A 212 9.07 12.34 11.84
C LYS A 212 7.62 12.60 12.30
N LYS A 213 7.34 12.47 13.61
CA LYS A 213 6.02 12.82 14.15
C LYS A 213 5.74 14.32 14.09
N ASP A 214 6.74 15.15 14.42
CA ASP A 214 6.60 16.60 14.37
C ASP A 214 6.45 17.09 12.92
N LEU A 215 7.28 16.58 12.01
CA LEU A 215 7.17 16.89 10.57
C LEU A 215 5.81 16.52 10.00
N LYS A 216 5.29 15.35 10.39
CA LYS A 216 3.95 14.92 9.98
C LYS A 216 2.88 15.91 10.44
N ARG A 217 2.96 16.39 11.69
CA ARG A 217 2.01 17.38 12.22
C ARG A 217 2.11 18.70 11.44
N ILE A 218 3.32 19.17 11.16
CA ILE A 218 3.56 20.37 10.37
C ILE A 218 2.95 20.23 8.96
N ASN A 219 3.15 19.09 8.32
CA ASN A 219 2.58 18.83 6.99
C ASN A 219 1.05 18.74 7.01
N GLU A 220 0.45 18.08 8.04
CA GLU A 220 -1.01 18.04 8.22
C GLU A 220 -1.59 19.46 8.39
N GLU A 221 -0.94 20.32 9.19
CA GLU A 221 -1.33 21.73 9.41
C GLU A 221 -1.19 22.53 8.11
N THR A 222 -0.06 22.42 7.40
CA THR A 222 0.21 23.08 6.12
C THR A 222 -0.87 22.75 5.08
N ILE A 223 -1.19 21.46 4.89
CA ILE A 223 -2.21 21.03 3.93
C ILE A 223 -3.60 21.56 4.31
N LYS A 224 -3.91 21.60 5.60
CA LYS A 224 -5.16 22.15 6.10
C LYS A 224 -5.26 23.67 5.85
N GLU A 225 -4.18 24.40 6.08
CA GLU A 225 -4.12 25.84 5.80
C GLU A 225 -4.29 26.13 4.31
N ILE A 226 -3.58 25.39 3.44
CA ILE A 226 -3.74 25.49 1.99
C ILE A 226 -5.20 25.25 1.58
N ARG A 227 -5.84 24.21 2.09
CA ARG A 227 -7.25 23.90 1.81
C ARG A 227 -8.20 24.99 2.29
N ASN A 228 -7.92 25.61 3.42
CA ASN A 228 -8.72 26.75 3.90
C ASN A 228 -8.58 27.96 2.98
N ILE A 229 -7.39 28.24 2.45
CA ILE A 229 -7.13 29.32 1.50
C ILE A 229 -7.87 29.10 0.20
N ILE A 230 -7.87 27.89 -0.36
CA ILE A 230 -8.51 27.61 -1.65
C ILE A 230 -10.03 27.42 -1.57
N LYS A 231 -10.57 27.16 -0.36
CA LYS A 231 -12.00 26.87 -0.17
C LYS A 231 -12.94 27.93 -0.73
N PRO A 232 -12.71 29.25 -0.56
CA PRO A 232 -13.58 30.28 -1.10
C PRO A 232 -13.64 30.33 -2.64
N PHE A 233 -12.62 29.77 -3.31
CA PHE A 233 -12.50 29.76 -4.76
C PHE A 233 -13.14 28.51 -5.40
N LYS A 234 -13.31 27.42 -4.65
CA LYS A 234 -13.85 26.13 -5.17
C LYS A 234 -15.28 26.21 -5.70
N ASP A 235 -16.09 27.14 -5.22
CA ASP A 235 -17.46 27.30 -5.69
C ASP A 235 -17.55 27.99 -7.06
N LYS A 236 -16.51 28.71 -7.45
CA LYS A 236 -16.43 29.51 -8.67
C LYS A 236 -15.42 28.97 -9.69
N GLU A 237 -14.52 28.09 -9.27
CA GLU A 237 -13.35 27.67 -10.02
C GLU A 237 -13.06 26.18 -9.76
N THR A 238 -12.43 25.51 -10.71
CA THR A 238 -11.96 24.14 -10.48
C THR A 238 -10.53 24.19 -9.93
N ILE A 239 -10.38 23.92 -8.63
CA ILE A 239 -9.07 23.94 -7.94
C ILE A 239 -8.87 22.65 -7.21
N PHE A 240 -7.74 21.99 -7.47
CA PHE A 240 -7.33 20.77 -6.76
C PHE A 240 -5.89 20.89 -6.27
N LEU A 241 -5.69 20.44 -5.04
CA LEU A 241 -4.36 20.27 -4.48
C LEU A 241 -3.83 18.88 -4.86
N GLY A 242 -2.57 18.79 -5.27
CA GLY A 242 -1.84 17.56 -5.59
C GLY A 242 -0.43 17.57 -4.99
N GLY A 243 0.27 16.48 -5.17
CA GLY A 243 1.63 16.28 -4.66
C GLY A 243 1.71 15.15 -3.64
N LEU A 244 2.90 14.57 -3.51
CA LEU A 244 3.12 13.36 -2.71
C LEU A 244 2.76 13.56 -1.23
N GLY A 245 3.11 14.71 -0.65
CA GLY A 245 2.78 15.05 0.73
C GLY A 245 1.27 15.11 1.00
N MET A 246 0.49 15.67 0.06
CA MET A 246 -0.97 15.72 0.15
C MET A 246 -1.58 14.32 0.05
N ILE A 247 -1.13 13.51 -0.92
CA ILE A 247 -1.60 12.14 -1.11
C ILE A 247 -1.39 11.33 0.17
N THR A 248 -0.18 11.38 0.73
CA THR A 248 0.16 10.68 1.98
C THR A 248 -0.75 11.11 3.14
N ASN A 249 -1.00 12.41 3.28
CA ASN A 249 -1.88 12.93 4.32
C ASN A 249 -3.34 12.45 4.15
N ASP A 250 -3.85 12.47 2.92
CA ASP A 250 -5.23 12.04 2.65
C ASP A 250 -5.41 10.54 2.84
N VAL A 251 -4.44 9.73 2.42
CA VAL A 251 -4.44 8.28 2.69
C VAL A 251 -4.44 8.01 4.19
N ILE A 252 -3.62 8.71 4.98
CA ILE A 252 -3.64 8.59 6.45
C ILE A 252 -5.02 8.95 7.01
N ASN A 253 -5.66 10.00 6.50
CA ASN A 253 -6.98 10.42 6.94
C ASN A 253 -8.06 9.39 6.56
N TYR A 254 -8.00 8.81 5.36
CA TYR A 254 -8.89 7.72 4.96
C TYR A 254 -8.70 6.49 5.85
N VAL A 255 -7.46 6.09 6.14
CA VAL A 255 -7.16 4.99 7.07
C VAL A 255 -7.69 5.27 8.47
N LYS A 256 -7.50 6.49 9.01
CA LYS A 256 -8.06 6.90 10.30
C LYS A 256 -9.59 6.82 10.31
N GLN A 257 -10.23 7.27 9.24
CA GLN A 257 -11.67 7.24 9.07
C GLN A 257 -12.19 5.80 8.94
N ASP A 258 -11.53 4.98 8.11
CA ASP A 258 -11.86 3.58 7.90
C ASP A 258 -11.76 2.78 9.21
N LEU A 259 -10.71 2.97 10.00
CA LEU A 259 -10.57 2.33 11.32
C LEU A 259 -11.74 2.63 12.25
N LYS A 260 -12.21 3.90 12.27
CA LYS A 260 -13.34 4.32 13.10
C LYS A 260 -14.68 3.76 12.56
N ILE A 261 -14.92 3.95 11.27
CA ILE A 261 -16.17 3.55 10.62
C ILE A 261 -16.30 2.02 10.64
N PHE A 262 -15.24 1.30 10.24
CA PHE A 262 -15.28 -0.15 10.20
C PHE A 262 -15.39 -0.75 11.59
N GLY A 263 -14.58 -0.28 12.55
CA GLY A 263 -14.64 -0.76 13.92
C GLY A 263 -16.06 -0.67 14.50
N PHE A 264 -16.73 0.47 14.33
CA PHE A 264 -18.10 0.67 14.81
C PHE A 264 -19.14 -0.10 13.98
N SER A 265 -19.04 -0.02 12.63
CA SER A 265 -20.04 -0.66 11.75
C SER A 265 -19.98 -2.17 11.85
N ILE A 266 -18.79 -2.78 11.88
CA ILE A 266 -18.65 -4.22 12.06
C ILE A 266 -19.25 -4.64 13.39
N LEU A 267 -18.94 -3.94 14.48
CA LEU A 267 -19.51 -4.24 15.79
C LEU A 267 -21.03 -4.19 15.75
N LEU A 268 -21.60 -3.15 15.15
CA LEU A 268 -23.06 -2.99 15.01
C LEU A 268 -23.68 -4.13 14.20
N PHE A 269 -23.11 -4.45 13.04
CA PHE A 269 -23.62 -5.55 12.20
C PHE A 269 -23.46 -6.92 12.84
N LEU A 270 -22.36 -7.14 13.58
CA LEU A 270 -22.19 -8.36 14.38
C LEU A 270 -23.27 -8.47 15.47
N ILE A 271 -23.58 -7.37 16.17
CA ILE A 271 -24.68 -7.32 17.14
C ILE A 271 -26.01 -7.70 16.46
N ILE A 272 -26.32 -7.07 15.33
CA ILE A 272 -27.57 -7.36 14.58
C ILE A 272 -27.62 -8.83 14.17
N THR A 273 -26.53 -9.36 13.62
CA THR A 273 -26.43 -10.77 13.22
C THR A 273 -26.67 -11.71 14.39
N LEU A 274 -26.05 -11.44 15.57
CA LEU A 274 -26.26 -12.25 16.77
C LEU A 274 -27.69 -12.14 17.34
N ILE A 275 -28.32 -10.96 17.25
CA ILE A 275 -29.72 -10.76 17.62
C ILE A 275 -30.62 -11.63 16.76
N ILE A 276 -30.45 -11.64 15.47
CA ILE A 276 -31.24 -12.44 14.52
C ILE A 276 -31.07 -13.92 14.80
N ILE A 277 -29.83 -14.39 15.00
CA ILE A 277 -29.47 -15.80 15.17
C ILE A 277 -29.91 -16.30 16.54
N PHE A 278 -29.48 -15.66 17.63
CA PHE A 278 -29.59 -16.22 18.98
C PHE A 278 -30.79 -15.75 19.76
N ARG A 279 -31.29 -14.55 19.49
CA ARG A 279 -32.49 -13.96 20.15
C ARG A 279 -32.44 -13.96 21.67
N GLN A 280 -31.26 -14.01 22.26
CA GLN A 280 -31.03 -14.00 23.71
C GLN A 280 -29.81 -13.12 24.04
N LEU A 281 -30.00 -12.16 24.97
CA LEU A 281 -29.00 -11.12 25.27
C LEU A 281 -27.64 -11.68 25.68
N ARG A 282 -27.60 -12.76 26.45
CA ARG A 282 -26.36 -13.41 26.88
C ARG A 282 -25.43 -13.85 25.73
N TRP A 283 -26.02 -14.40 24.65
CA TRP A 283 -25.32 -14.88 23.49
C TRP A 283 -24.89 -13.75 22.52
N ILE A 284 -25.30 -12.54 22.85
CA ILE A 284 -24.93 -11.32 22.17
C ILE A 284 -23.80 -10.63 22.95
N VAL A 285 -24.03 -10.39 24.25
CA VAL A 285 -23.10 -9.60 25.10
C VAL A 285 -21.76 -10.33 25.32
N ILE A 286 -21.77 -11.63 25.58
CA ILE A 286 -20.50 -12.37 25.85
C ILE A 286 -19.54 -12.34 24.67
N PRO A 287 -19.94 -12.67 23.43
CA PRO A 287 -19.05 -12.54 22.28
C PRO A 287 -18.55 -11.12 22.03
N ILE A 288 -19.41 -10.10 22.21
CA ILE A 288 -19.04 -8.70 22.00
C ILE A 288 -18.00 -8.24 23.02
N VAL A 289 -18.19 -8.54 24.31
CA VAL A 289 -17.20 -8.21 25.35
C VAL A 289 -15.87 -8.91 25.06
N THR A 290 -15.91 -10.15 24.61
CA THR A 290 -14.71 -10.90 24.22
C THR A 290 -14.00 -10.27 23.02
N CYS A 291 -14.75 -9.82 22.03
CA CYS A 291 -14.22 -9.11 20.86
C CYS A 291 -13.54 -7.78 21.26
N PHE A 292 -14.22 -6.97 22.06
CA PHE A 292 -13.67 -5.71 22.56
C PHE A 292 -12.38 -5.92 23.33
N PHE A 293 -12.36 -6.89 24.24
CA PHE A 293 -11.20 -7.25 25.04
C PHE A 293 -10.01 -7.68 24.15
N SER A 294 -10.27 -8.53 23.17
CA SER A 294 -9.25 -9.01 22.23
C SER A 294 -8.64 -7.88 21.40
N VAL A 295 -9.46 -6.95 20.90
CA VAL A 295 -8.98 -5.80 20.12
C VAL A 295 -8.10 -4.88 20.97
N VAL A 296 -8.53 -4.57 22.21
CA VAL A 296 -7.76 -3.67 23.09
C VAL A 296 -6.41 -4.27 23.46
N ILE A 297 -6.37 -5.57 23.79
CA ILE A 297 -5.10 -6.24 24.13
C ILE A 297 -4.18 -6.28 22.91
N THR A 298 -4.71 -6.67 21.75
CA THR A 298 -3.89 -6.72 20.52
C THR A 298 -3.33 -5.33 20.21
N SER A 299 -4.17 -4.30 20.22
CA SER A 299 -3.75 -2.92 19.97
C SER A 299 -2.69 -2.45 20.99
N GLY A 300 -2.85 -2.82 22.27
CA GLY A 300 -1.89 -2.49 23.31
C GLY A 300 -0.53 -3.16 23.12
N ILE A 301 -0.52 -4.43 22.74
CA ILE A 301 0.72 -5.16 22.43
C ILE A 301 1.43 -4.50 21.24
N LEU A 302 0.71 -4.20 20.15
CA LEU A 302 1.29 -3.51 18.99
C LEU A 302 1.85 -2.14 19.39
N GLY A 303 1.16 -1.41 20.27
CA GLY A 303 1.64 -0.12 20.80
C GLY A 303 2.89 -0.22 21.67
N ILE A 304 3.04 -1.29 22.47
CA ILE A 304 4.26 -1.56 23.26
C ILE A 304 5.46 -1.82 22.35
N PHE A 305 5.26 -2.61 21.29
CA PHE A 305 6.34 -2.93 20.33
C PHE A 305 6.59 -1.82 19.29
N GLY A 306 5.84 -0.71 19.34
CA GLY A 306 6.00 0.40 18.41
C GLY A 306 5.70 0.04 16.94
N TRP A 307 4.83 -0.93 16.70
CA TRP A 307 4.46 -1.33 15.35
C TRP A 307 3.52 -0.33 14.71
N ASN A 308 3.88 0.13 13.51
CA ASN A 308 3.07 1.07 12.74
C ASN A 308 1.94 0.35 11.99
N ILE A 309 0.78 0.99 11.97
CA ILE A 309 -0.34 0.57 11.12
C ILE A 309 -0.10 1.13 9.72
N THR A 310 0.11 0.25 8.75
CA THR A 310 0.20 0.60 7.33
C THR A 310 -1.17 0.61 6.67
N ILE A 311 -1.24 1.02 5.41
CA ILE A 311 -2.47 0.96 4.61
C ILE A 311 -3.05 -0.46 4.61
N ILE A 312 -2.20 -1.49 4.47
CA ILE A 312 -2.61 -2.90 4.43
C ILE A 312 -3.13 -3.36 5.78
N SER A 313 -2.41 -3.02 6.84
CA SER A 313 -2.78 -3.44 8.20
C SER A 313 -3.90 -2.62 8.81
N SER A 314 -4.43 -1.60 8.12
CA SER A 314 -5.56 -0.80 8.60
C SER A 314 -6.81 -1.62 8.94
N ASN A 315 -6.98 -2.75 8.27
CA ASN A 315 -8.12 -3.65 8.49
C ASN A 315 -7.96 -4.61 9.69
N PHE A 316 -6.86 -4.50 10.48
CA PHE A 316 -6.58 -5.44 11.56
C PHE A 316 -7.67 -5.48 12.64
N ILE A 317 -8.26 -4.33 13.00
CA ILE A 317 -9.36 -4.26 13.98
C ILE A 317 -10.56 -5.07 13.49
N SER A 318 -10.92 -4.88 12.22
CA SER A 318 -12.02 -5.59 11.57
C SER A 318 -11.82 -7.10 11.60
N LEU A 319 -10.64 -7.54 11.19
CA LEU A 319 -10.26 -8.95 11.20
C LEU A 319 -10.23 -9.53 12.61
N GLN A 320 -9.69 -8.79 13.58
CA GLN A 320 -9.62 -9.20 14.97
C GLN A 320 -11.02 -9.43 15.56
N LEU A 321 -11.97 -8.52 15.29
CA LEU A 321 -13.36 -8.66 15.69
C LEU A 321 -13.99 -9.92 15.09
N ILE A 322 -13.80 -10.14 13.79
CA ILE A 322 -14.35 -11.27 13.04
C ILE A 322 -13.81 -12.61 13.60
N PHE A 323 -12.48 -12.74 13.81
CA PHE A 323 -11.88 -13.98 14.33
C PHE A 323 -12.29 -14.28 15.75
N THR A 324 -12.28 -13.28 16.63
CA THR A 324 -12.70 -13.46 18.00
C THR A 324 -14.18 -13.86 18.08
N MET A 325 -15.02 -13.25 17.23
CA MET A 325 -16.42 -13.58 17.12
C MET A 325 -16.64 -15.03 16.67
N ALA A 326 -15.91 -15.48 15.64
CA ALA A 326 -16.02 -16.84 15.13
C ALA A 326 -15.75 -17.89 16.23
N ILE A 327 -14.67 -17.73 17.00
CA ILE A 327 -14.36 -18.63 18.13
C ILE A 327 -15.47 -18.59 19.18
N SER A 328 -15.95 -17.40 19.53
CA SER A 328 -17.02 -17.22 20.53
C SER A 328 -18.35 -17.84 20.10
N VAL A 329 -18.68 -17.75 18.80
CA VAL A 329 -19.88 -18.38 18.21
C VAL A 329 -19.76 -19.90 18.27
N HIS A 330 -18.60 -20.49 17.94
CA HIS A 330 -18.38 -21.93 18.07
C HIS A 330 -18.57 -22.43 19.50
N LEU A 331 -18.03 -21.70 20.49
CA LEU A 331 -18.24 -22.04 21.91
C LEU A 331 -19.72 -21.93 22.31
N THR A 332 -20.40 -20.88 21.85
CA THR A 332 -21.81 -20.66 22.11
C THR A 332 -22.69 -21.77 21.53
N VAL A 333 -22.49 -22.12 20.26
CA VAL A 333 -23.29 -23.17 19.60
C VAL A 333 -23.03 -24.52 20.26
N LYS A 334 -21.79 -24.82 20.63
CA LYS A 334 -21.45 -26.06 21.34
C LYS A 334 -22.04 -26.13 22.73
N TYR A 335 -22.05 -25.02 23.48
CA TYR A 335 -22.73 -24.95 24.77
C TYR A 335 -24.24 -25.23 24.63
N ARG A 336 -24.91 -24.63 23.63
CA ARG A 336 -26.32 -24.82 23.31
C ARG A 336 -26.65 -26.28 22.94
N GLU A 337 -25.81 -26.91 22.11
CA GLU A 337 -25.94 -28.34 21.77
C GLU A 337 -25.86 -29.21 23.03
N LEU A 338 -24.80 -29.02 23.84
CA LEU A 338 -24.60 -29.82 25.05
C LEU A 338 -25.66 -29.59 26.12
N PHE A 339 -26.27 -28.39 26.17
CA PHE A 339 -27.38 -28.12 27.06
C PHE A 339 -28.59 -29.05 26.78
N HIS A 340 -28.88 -29.30 25.50
CA HIS A 340 -30.00 -30.20 25.13
C HIS A 340 -29.65 -31.68 25.38
N ILE A 341 -28.41 -32.08 25.13
CA ILE A 341 -27.99 -33.48 25.28
C ILE A 341 -27.85 -33.86 26.77
N HIS A 342 -27.32 -32.93 27.59
CA HIS A 342 -27.02 -33.16 29.01
C HIS A 342 -27.79 -32.19 29.93
N SER A 343 -29.11 -32.25 29.86
CA SER A 343 -30.00 -31.33 30.63
C SER A 343 -29.80 -31.39 32.15
N LYS A 344 -29.30 -32.52 32.67
CA LYS A 344 -29.04 -32.77 34.10
C LYS A 344 -27.73 -32.17 34.62
N TYR A 345 -26.78 -31.74 33.75
CA TYR A 345 -25.52 -31.16 34.20
C TYR A 345 -25.75 -29.78 34.84
N ASN A 346 -24.97 -29.48 35.86
CA ASN A 346 -24.93 -28.11 36.39
C ASN A 346 -24.19 -27.18 35.42
N GLN A 347 -24.26 -25.87 35.66
CA GLN A 347 -23.67 -24.84 34.80
C GLN A 347 -22.17 -25.04 34.60
N LYS A 348 -21.47 -25.36 35.69
CA LYS A 348 -20.01 -25.57 35.71
C LYS A 348 -19.60 -26.79 34.92
N GLU A 349 -20.29 -27.91 35.08
CA GLU A 349 -20.03 -29.15 34.35
C GLU A 349 -20.25 -28.97 32.86
N LEU A 350 -21.31 -28.26 32.48
CA LEU A 350 -21.65 -27.98 31.12
C LEU A 350 -20.57 -27.11 30.44
N LEU A 351 -20.05 -26.09 31.15
CA LEU A 351 -18.96 -25.24 30.65
C LEU A 351 -17.67 -26.03 30.48
N VAL A 352 -17.27 -26.82 31.48
CA VAL A 352 -16.04 -27.67 31.36
C VAL A 352 -16.14 -28.61 30.16
N LYS A 353 -17.32 -29.22 29.95
CA LYS A 353 -17.53 -30.14 28.83
C LYS A 353 -17.54 -29.42 27.48
N THR A 354 -18.11 -28.22 27.43
CA THR A 354 -18.08 -27.36 26.24
C THR A 354 -16.62 -27.03 25.85
N LEU A 355 -15.86 -26.48 26.79
CA LEU A 355 -14.48 -26.05 26.55
C LEU A 355 -13.58 -27.25 26.21
N SER A 356 -13.69 -28.39 26.91
CA SER A 356 -12.88 -29.57 26.63
C SER A 356 -13.19 -30.17 25.25
N SER A 357 -14.44 -30.11 24.80
CA SER A 357 -14.83 -30.60 23.47
C SER A 357 -14.38 -29.69 22.33
N MET A 358 -14.26 -28.38 22.58
CA MET A 358 -13.89 -27.37 21.59
C MET A 358 -12.40 -27.01 21.61
N ALA A 359 -11.67 -27.37 22.67
CA ALA A 359 -10.25 -27.02 22.80
C ALA A 359 -9.40 -27.50 21.62
N LYS A 360 -9.50 -28.76 21.23
CA LYS A 360 -8.75 -29.32 20.10
C LYS A 360 -9.16 -28.70 18.75
N PRO A 361 -10.47 -28.71 18.38
CA PRO A 361 -10.88 -28.07 17.13
C PRO A 361 -10.44 -26.61 17.04
N CYS A 362 -10.75 -25.77 18.03
CA CYS A 362 -10.40 -24.36 18.02
C CYS A 362 -8.88 -24.12 18.01
N PHE A 363 -8.09 -24.95 18.69
CA PHE A 363 -6.64 -24.85 18.62
C PHE A 363 -6.13 -25.12 17.21
N TYR A 364 -6.63 -26.15 16.53
CA TYR A 364 -6.20 -26.46 15.16
C TYR A 364 -6.65 -25.40 14.16
N THR A 365 -7.87 -24.85 14.31
CA THR A 365 -8.33 -23.77 13.43
C THR A 365 -7.52 -22.48 13.61
N VAL A 366 -7.19 -22.13 14.86
CA VAL A 366 -6.30 -21.02 15.16
C VAL A 366 -4.90 -21.27 14.57
N ALA A 367 -4.36 -22.46 14.72
CA ALA A 367 -3.05 -22.81 14.16
C ALA A 367 -3.04 -22.74 12.63
N THR A 368 -4.11 -23.21 11.94
CA THR A 368 -4.24 -23.08 10.47
C THR A 368 -4.36 -21.64 10.02
N THR A 369 -5.08 -20.83 10.77
CA THR A 369 -5.24 -19.41 10.44
C THR A 369 -3.91 -18.66 10.65
N ILE A 370 -3.16 -18.97 11.71
CA ILE A 370 -1.80 -18.45 11.92
C ILE A 370 -0.89 -18.85 10.74
N VAL A 371 -0.96 -20.08 10.27
CA VAL A 371 -0.20 -20.53 9.08
C VAL A 371 -0.55 -19.69 7.86
N GLY A 372 -1.84 -19.40 7.65
CA GLY A 372 -2.28 -18.49 6.57
C GLY A 372 -1.64 -17.11 6.65
N PHE A 373 -1.69 -16.47 7.83
CA PHE A 373 -1.10 -15.15 8.03
C PHE A 373 0.43 -15.17 8.05
N SER A 374 1.05 -16.18 8.67
CA SER A 374 2.50 -16.30 8.72
C SER A 374 3.13 -16.58 7.35
N SER A 375 2.38 -17.14 6.38
CA SER A 375 2.86 -17.31 5.01
C SER A 375 3.16 -15.98 4.32
N LEU A 376 2.52 -14.88 4.77
CA LEU A 376 2.77 -13.54 4.27
C LEU A 376 4.20 -13.04 4.55
N VAL A 377 4.91 -13.65 5.49
CA VAL A 377 6.33 -13.34 5.76
C VAL A 377 7.21 -13.61 4.53
N PHE A 378 6.81 -14.53 3.67
CA PHE A 378 7.52 -14.85 2.43
C PHE A 378 7.17 -13.91 1.26
N SER A 379 6.37 -12.86 1.50
CA SER A 379 5.97 -11.94 0.44
C SER A 379 7.10 -11.02 -0.06
N GLY A 380 8.13 -10.75 0.77
CA GLY A 380 9.17 -9.75 0.46
C GLY A 380 8.72 -8.30 0.61
N LEU A 381 7.43 -8.05 0.92
CA LEU A 381 6.85 -6.73 1.12
C LEU A 381 6.69 -6.43 2.61
N LEU A 382 7.44 -5.49 3.15
CA LEU A 382 7.43 -5.16 4.59
C LEU A 382 6.04 -4.92 5.18
N PRO A 383 5.12 -4.16 4.55
CA PRO A 383 3.77 -3.97 5.08
C PRO A 383 2.96 -5.27 5.15
N VAL A 384 3.15 -6.17 4.19
CA VAL A 384 2.47 -7.47 4.13
C VAL A 384 3.03 -8.41 5.21
N ILE A 385 4.36 -8.42 5.38
CA ILE A 385 5.06 -9.18 6.43
C ILE A 385 4.59 -8.75 7.81
N ASN A 386 4.61 -7.43 8.07
CA ASN A 386 4.16 -6.87 9.34
C ASN A 386 2.70 -7.21 9.63
N PHE A 387 1.83 -7.12 8.62
CA PHE A 387 0.43 -7.51 8.75
C PHE A 387 0.26 -8.99 9.10
N GLY A 388 1.04 -9.87 8.48
CA GLY A 388 1.07 -11.30 8.81
C GLY A 388 1.41 -11.56 10.28
N TRP A 389 2.44 -10.92 10.81
CA TRP A 389 2.83 -11.02 12.22
C TRP A 389 1.79 -10.43 13.17
N MET A 390 1.30 -9.21 12.88
CA MET A 390 0.27 -8.54 13.68
C MET A 390 -0.97 -9.41 13.84
N MET A 391 -1.46 -9.98 12.74
CA MET A 391 -2.63 -10.85 12.77
C MET A 391 -2.37 -12.19 13.43
N SER A 392 -1.20 -12.77 13.25
CA SER A 392 -0.82 -14.03 13.94
C SER A 392 -0.86 -13.87 15.46
N ILE A 393 -0.33 -12.76 16.00
CA ILE A 393 -0.41 -12.43 17.42
C ILE A 393 -1.87 -12.20 17.83
N GLY A 394 -2.62 -11.45 17.02
CA GLY A 394 -4.03 -11.15 17.28
C GLY A 394 -4.89 -12.42 17.40
N ILE A 395 -4.69 -13.39 16.52
CA ILE A 395 -5.44 -14.65 16.53
C ILE A 395 -5.12 -15.49 17.79
N VAL A 396 -3.87 -15.49 18.23
CA VAL A 396 -3.49 -16.12 19.52
C VAL A 396 -4.25 -15.46 20.68
N ILE A 397 -4.29 -14.12 20.70
CA ILE A 397 -5.01 -13.35 21.72
C ILE A 397 -6.52 -13.66 21.66
N SER A 398 -7.09 -13.81 20.46
CA SER A 398 -8.50 -14.17 20.26
C SER A 398 -8.85 -15.51 20.91
N LEU A 399 -7.98 -16.51 20.73
CA LEU A 399 -8.14 -17.84 21.34
C LEU A 399 -8.15 -17.75 22.88
N PHE A 400 -7.10 -17.14 23.44
CA PHE A 400 -6.99 -17.00 24.90
C PHE A 400 -8.14 -16.17 25.48
N SER A 401 -8.48 -15.03 24.87
CA SER A 401 -9.58 -14.18 25.30
C SER A 401 -10.91 -14.95 25.29
N SER A 402 -11.21 -15.71 24.23
CA SER A 402 -12.45 -16.46 24.11
C SER A 402 -12.54 -17.61 25.14
N PHE A 403 -11.45 -18.35 25.33
CA PHE A 403 -11.44 -19.46 26.27
C PHE A 403 -11.38 -19.03 27.75
N ILE A 404 -10.99 -17.81 28.06
CA ILE A 404 -11.00 -17.28 29.43
C ILE A 404 -12.29 -16.50 29.70
N LEU A 405 -12.70 -15.54 28.85
CA LEU A 405 -13.83 -14.69 29.10
C LEU A 405 -15.17 -15.42 28.96
N PHE A 406 -15.33 -16.28 27.94
CA PHE A 406 -16.59 -17.00 27.74
C PHE A 406 -17.03 -17.78 28.99
N PRO A 407 -16.21 -18.66 29.58
CA PRO A 407 -16.64 -19.39 30.78
C PRO A 407 -16.76 -18.52 32.02
N ILE A 408 -15.95 -17.48 32.19
CA ILE A 408 -16.01 -16.60 33.35
C ILE A 408 -17.30 -15.76 33.33
N LEU A 409 -17.65 -15.20 32.20
CA LEU A 409 -18.89 -14.43 32.09
C LEU A 409 -20.12 -15.31 32.20
N GLN A 410 -20.07 -16.51 31.63
CA GLN A 410 -21.20 -17.44 31.63
C GLN A 410 -21.46 -18.09 33.01
N ILE A 411 -20.43 -18.23 33.86
CA ILE A 411 -20.61 -18.87 35.18
C ILE A 411 -21.46 -18.03 36.16
N TYR A 412 -21.46 -16.69 35.94
CA TYR A 412 -22.28 -15.77 36.76
C TYR A 412 -23.71 -15.65 36.27
N LEU A 413 -24.04 -16.27 35.12
CA LEU A 413 -25.37 -16.25 34.53
C LEU A 413 -26.10 -17.55 34.87
N ASP A 414 -27.41 -17.46 35.16
CA ASP A 414 -28.23 -18.62 35.40
C ASP A 414 -28.30 -19.56 34.19
N LYS A 415 -28.47 -20.85 34.45
CA LYS A 415 -28.72 -21.84 33.43
C LYS A 415 -30.12 -21.70 32.84
N VAL A 416 -30.22 -21.18 31.62
CA VAL A 416 -31.50 -20.93 30.90
C VAL A 416 -31.48 -21.69 29.58
N ALA A 417 -32.66 -22.21 29.19
CA ALA A 417 -32.81 -22.93 27.92
C ALA A 417 -32.52 -22.05 26.72
N PRO A 418 -31.70 -22.53 25.73
CA PRO A 418 -31.44 -21.80 24.51
C PRO A 418 -32.69 -21.65 23.64
N ASN A 419 -32.84 -20.48 23.00
CA ASN A 419 -33.90 -20.25 22.02
C ASN A 419 -33.50 -20.84 20.66
N LEU A 420 -34.27 -21.78 20.12
CA LEU A 420 -34.05 -22.46 18.84
C LEU A 420 -35.02 -21.99 17.75
N SER A 421 -35.67 -20.85 17.90
CA SER A 421 -36.64 -20.35 16.92
C SER A 421 -36.07 -20.13 15.54
N PHE A 422 -34.83 -19.68 15.45
CA PHE A 422 -34.15 -19.44 14.17
C PHE A 422 -33.84 -20.77 13.43
N GLU A 423 -33.33 -21.75 14.14
CA GLU A 423 -33.03 -23.08 13.62
C GLU A 423 -34.29 -23.80 13.10
N LYS A 424 -35.43 -23.60 13.78
CA LYS A 424 -36.73 -24.15 13.34
C LYS A 424 -37.30 -23.43 12.12
N MET A 425 -37.06 -22.12 12.03
CA MET A 425 -37.57 -21.30 10.91
C MET A 425 -36.80 -21.57 9.63
N LEU A 426 -35.47 -21.76 9.71
CA LEU A 426 -34.58 -21.97 8.57
C LEU A 426 -33.75 -23.23 8.75
N PRO A 427 -34.26 -24.42 8.31
CA PRO A 427 -33.52 -25.69 8.46
C PRO A 427 -32.45 -25.85 7.38
N LEU A 428 -31.55 -24.86 7.28
CA LEU A 428 -30.49 -24.80 6.26
C LEU A 428 -29.60 -26.05 6.21
N PRO A 429 -29.15 -26.63 7.34
CA PRO A 429 -28.35 -27.86 7.30
C PRO A 429 -29.08 -29.04 6.65
N GLU A 430 -30.41 -29.14 6.84
CA GLU A 430 -31.20 -30.16 6.18
C GLU A 430 -31.32 -29.93 4.68
N ILE A 431 -31.49 -28.67 4.27
CA ILE A 431 -31.50 -28.28 2.85
C ILE A 431 -30.18 -28.65 2.18
N PHE A 432 -29.03 -28.30 2.79
CA PHE A 432 -27.73 -28.65 2.25
C PHE A 432 -27.49 -30.16 2.21
N SER A 433 -27.92 -30.89 3.23
CA SER A 433 -27.83 -32.34 3.26
C SER A 433 -28.63 -32.98 2.11
N ARG A 434 -29.89 -32.57 1.91
CA ARG A 434 -30.72 -33.02 0.81
C ARG A 434 -30.16 -32.66 -0.55
N PHE A 435 -29.65 -31.43 -0.70
CA PHE A 435 -29.04 -30.96 -1.95
C PHE A 435 -27.77 -31.74 -2.29
N SER A 436 -26.91 -31.96 -1.30
CA SER A 436 -25.69 -32.76 -1.45
C SER A 436 -26.00 -34.20 -1.86
N THR A 437 -27.07 -34.81 -1.27
CA THR A 437 -27.53 -36.15 -1.62
C THR A 437 -28.14 -36.18 -3.03
N PHE A 438 -28.94 -35.19 -3.42
CA PHE A 438 -29.60 -35.09 -4.71
C PHE A 438 -28.61 -34.97 -5.86
N ILE A 439 -27.62 -34.11 -5.77
CA ILE A 439 -26.57 -33.95 -6.78
C ILE A 439 -25.62 -35.15 -6.75
N GLY A 440 -25.34 -35.70 -5.58
CA GLY A 440 -24.44 -36.82 -5.39
C GLY A 440 -23.05 -36.61 -6.01
N LYS A 441 -22.52 -37.64 -6.68
CA LYS A 441 -21.16 -37.58 -7.27
C LYS A 441 -21.00 -36.56 -8.39
N LYS A 442 -22.10 -36.06 -9.00
CA LYS A 442 -22.04 -35.03 -10.07
C LYS A 442 -21.41 -33.73 -9.58
N ILE A 443 -21.49 -33.43 -8.27
CA ILE A 443 -20.88 -32.22 -7.69
C ILE A 443 -19.34 -32.19 -7.85
N ILE A 444 -18.70 -33.35 -7.88
CA ILE A 444 -17.25 -33.44 -8.07
C ILE A 444 -16.88 -33.00 -9.48
N PHE A 445 -17.69 -33.41 -10.47
CA PHE A 445 -17.50 -32.97 -11.86
C PHE A 445 -17.76 -31.46 -12.04
N ILE A 446 -18.82 -30.94 -11.39
CA ILE A 446 -19.09 -29.50 -11.34
C ILE A 446 -17.92 -28.74 -10.70
N GLY A 447 -17.40 -29.25 -9.57
CA GLY A 447 -16.23 -28.66 -8.91
C GLY A 447 -14.97 -28.63 -9.78
N LEU A 448 -14.77 -29.70 -10.60
CA LEU A 448 -13.67 -29.74 -11.55
C LEU A 448 -13.84 -28.71 -12.69
N ILE A 449 -15.05 -28.56 -13.21
CA ILE A 449 -15.34 -27.52 -14.24
C ILE A 449 -15.09 -26.13 -13.66
N ILE A 450 -15.56 -25.85 -12.45
CA ILE A 450 -15.32 -24.58 -11.76
C ILE A 450 -13.81 -24.34 -11.60
N PHE A 451 -13.05 -25.38 -11.23
CA PHE A 451 -11.61 -25.29 -11.08
C PHE A 451 -10.91 -24.96 -12.41
N ILE A 452 -11.27 -25.65 -13.51
CA ILE A 452 -10.71 -25.38 -14.85
C ILE A 452 -11.04 -23.94 -15.28
N PHE A 453 -12.31 -23.52 -15.11
CA PHE A 453 -12.73 -22.15 -15.41
C PHE A 453 -11.94 -21.11 -14.59
N SER A 454 -11.69 -21.41 -13.33
CA SER A 454 -10.89 -20.56 -12.45
C SER A 454 -9.43 -20.46 -12.93
N VAL A 455 -8.82 -21.56 -13.34
CA VAL A 455 -7.44 -21.57 -13.86
C VAL A 455 -7.32 -20.71 -15.11
N ILE A 456 -8.31 -20.77 -16.04
CA ILE A 456 -8.33 -19.89 -17.21
C ILE A 456 -8.36 -18.41 -16.79
N GLY A 457 -9.14 -18.07 -15.77
CA GLY A 457 -9.16 -16.71 -15.22
C GLY A 457 -7.82 -16.32 -14.58
N ILE A 458 -7.18 -17.22 -13.83
CA ILE A 458 -5.89 -16.95 -13.18
C ILE A 458 -4.80 -16.58 -14.21
N ILE A 459 -4.81 -17.19 -15.38
CA ILE A 459 -3.85 -16.87 -16.46
C ILE A 459 -4.03 -15.42 -16.95
N GLN A 460 -5.22 -14.84 -16.79
CA GLN A 460 -5.53 -13.46 -17.20
C GLN A 460 -5.27 -12.42 -16.09
N LEU A 461 -4.74 -12.83 -14.93
CA LEU A 461 -4.42 -11.89 -13.86
C LEU A 461 -3.40 -10.85 -14.32
N ARG A 462 -3.67 -9.60 -13.98
CA ARG A 462 -2.80 -8.46 -14.27
C ARG A 462 -2.25 -7.89 -12.98
N VAL A 463 -1.02 -7.41 -13.03
CA VAL A 463 -0.35 -6.75 -11.90
C VAL A 463 -0.32 -5.23 -12.09
N GLU A 464 -0.40 -4.77 -13.33
CA GLU A 464 -0.36 -3.36 -13.69
C GLU A 464 -1.60 -2.63 -13.17
N ASN A 465 -1.39 -1.58 -12.39
CA ASN A 465 -2.43 -0.70 -11.86
C ASN A 465 -1.93 0.74 -11.73
N SER A 466 -2.80 1.70 -12.01
CA SER A 466 -2.53 3.11 -11.72
C SER A 466 -2.74 3.40 -10.23
N PHE A 467 -1.85 4.19 -9.64
CA PHE A 467 -2.03 4.62 -8.25
C PHE A 467 -3.27 5.50 -8.07
N ILE A 468 -3.68 6.22 -9.14
CA ILE A 468 -4.88 7.05 -9.16
C ILE A 468 -6.14 6.19 -8.96
N ASP A 469 -6.16 4.95 -9.51
CA ASP A 469 -7.29 4.03 -9.44
C ASP A 469 -7.49 3.39 -8.04
N TYR A 470 -6.60 3.68 -7.09
CA TYR A 470 -6.80 3.29 -5.69
C TYR A 470 -7.89 4.10 -4.99
N PHE A 471 -8.34 5.21 -5.58
CA PHE A 471 -9.32 6.10 -4.98
C PHE A 471 -10.63 6.09 -5.76
N LYS A 472 -11.75 6.30 -5.05
CA LYS A 472 -13.06 6.42 -5.72
C LYS A 472 -13.09 7.62 -6.67
N ASN A 473 -13.71 7.46 -7.82
CA ASN A 473 -13.80 8.48 -8.88
C ASN A 473 -14.42 9.80 -8.43
N ASN A 474 -15.24 9.80 -7.38
CA ASN A 474 -15.85 11.00 -6.82
C ASN A 474 -14.98 11.70 -5.77
N SER A 475 -13.87 11.12 -5.34
CA SER A 475 -12.97 11.70 -4.35
C SER A 475 -12.19 12.89 -4.93
N GLU A 476 -11.85 13.85 -4.07
CA GLU A 476 -11.06 15.03 -4.45
C GLU A 476 -9.67 14.63 -4.95
N ILE A 477 -9.06 13.67 -4.28
CA ILE A 477 -7.73 13.15 -4.64
C ILE A 477 -7.73 12.53 -6.04
N PHE A 478 -8.73 11.72 -6.40
CA PHE A 478 -8.84 11.13 -7.74
C PHE A 478 -8.97 12.21 -8.81
N LYS A 479 -9.88 13.16 -8.61
CA LYS A 479 -10.13 14.25 -9.57
C LYS A 479 -8.90 15.14 -9.75
N GLY A 480 -8.24 15.49 -8.63
CA GLY A 480 -7.04 16.33 -8.65
C GLY A 480 -5.87 15.64 -9.32
N MET A 481 -5.57 14.39 -8.95
CA MET A 481 -4.51 13.61 -9.58
C MET A 481 -4.76 13.43 -11.08
N LYS A 482 -5.99 13.10 -11.48
CA LYS A 482 -6.35 12.92 -12.89
C LYS A 482 -6.22 14.21 -13.69
N LEU A 483 -6.60 15.35 -13.12
CA LEU A 483 -6.44 16.64 -13.78
C LEU A 483 -4.96 16.97 -14.00
N ILE A 484 -4.13 16.82 -12.97
CA ILE A 484 -2.67 17.04 -13.06
C ILE A 484 -2.06 16.08 -14.07
N ASP A 485 -2.43 14.80 -14.01
CA ASP A 485 -1.90 13.75 -14.88
C ASP A 485 -2.17 14.02 -16.36
N GLN A 486 -3.38 14.44 -16.69
CA GLN A 486 -3.81 14.64 -18.08
C GLN A 486 -3.50 16.04 -18.64
N LYS A 487 -3.35 17.07 -17.80
CA LYS A 487 -3.22 18.47 -18.23
C LYS A 487 -1.88 19.09 -17.91
N LEU A 488 -1.12 18.52 -16.97
CA LEU A 488 0.14 19.08 -16.48
C LEU A 488 1.31 18.07 -16.59
N GLY A 489 1.26 17.24 -17.62
CA GLY A 489 2.38 16.40 -18.04
C GLY A 489 2.61 15.09 -17.28
N GLY A 490 1.63 14.61 -16.50
CA GLY A 490 1.75 13.34 -15.77
C GLY A 490 1.97 13.50 -14.27
N THR A 491 1.76 12.42 -13.54
CA THR A 491 1.87 12.40 -12.06
C THR A 491 2.97 11.47 -11.54
N THR A 492 3.40 10.51 -12.32
CA THR A 492 4.41 9.54 -11.89
C THR A 492 5.81 9.95 -12.34
N LEU A 493 6.71 10.15 -11.39
CA LEU A 493 8.07 10.62 -11.62
C LEU A 493 9.00 9.46 -12.00
N LEU A 494 9.80 9.68 -13.04
CA LEU A 494 10.92 8.83 -13.45
C LEU A 494 12.14 9.72 -13.66
N ASP A 495 13.25 9.40 -13.00
CA ASP A 495 14.53 10.04 -13.25
C ASP A 495 15.47 9.07 -13.98
N ILE A 496 16.10 9.55 -15.03
CA ILE A 496 17.15 8.84 -15.76
C ILE A 496 18.43 9.64 -15.58
N THR A 497 19.48 8.99 -15.13
CA THR A 497 20.79 9.63 -14.98
C THR A 497 21.79 8.95 -15.89
N ILE A 498 22.66 9.75 -16.49
CA ILE A 498 23.65 9.29 -17.46
C ILE A 498 25.02 9.77 -17.04
N ASP A 499 25.93 8.80 -16.88
CA ASP A 499 27.34 9.10 -16.59
C ASP A 499 27.99 9.54 -17.90
N LEU A 500 28.48 10.78 -17.92
CA LEU A 500 29.17 11.39 -19.06
C LEU A 500 30.64 10.97 -19.02
N ASP A 501 31.18 10.39 -20.11
CA ASP A 501 32.57 9.95 -20.13
C ASP A 501 33.56 11.12 -19.95
N SER A 502 34.57 10.89 -19.10
CA SER A 502 35.75 11.73 -19.01
C SER A 502 36.74 11.51 -20.17
N GLU A 503 36.49 10.47 -20.98
CA GLU A 503 37.41 10.01 -22.05
C GLU A 503 37.04 10.44 -23.47
N ILE A 504 36.08 11.33 -23.69
CA ILE A 504 36.01 12.04 -24.94
C ILE A 504 37.10 13.12 -24.87
N LYS A 505 38.35 12.69 -24.95
CA LYS A 505 39.42 13.53 -25.41
C LYS A 505 39.13 13.75 -26.90
N GLU A 506 38.36 14.78 -27.25
CA GLU A 506 38.57 15.41 -28.53
C GLU A 506 40.06 15.76 -28.51
N GLU A 507 40.81 15.14 -29.40
CA GLU A 507 42.09 15.72 -29.83
C GLU A 507 41.71 17.10 -30.37
N VAL A 508 41.77 18.10 -29.50
CA VAL A 508 41.79 19.49 -29.92
C VAL A 508 43.11 19.58 -30.72
N TYR A 509 43.01 19.39 -32.03
CA TYR A 509 44.05 19.82 -32.91
C TYR A 509 44.13 21.34 -32.78
N ILE A 510 44.94 21.78 -31.81
CA ILE A 510 45.48 23.12 -31.80
C ILE A 510 46.45 23.10 -33.00
N ASN A 511 46.02 23.64 -34.12
CA ASN A 511 46.92 23.95 -35.18
C ASN A 511 47.90 25.00 -34.63
N ASP A 512 49.15 24.59 -34.42
CA ASP A 512 50.26 25.38 -33.92
C ASP A 512 50.68 26.51 -34.91
N GLU A 513 49.79 27.15 -35.61
CA GLU A 513 50.16 28.23 -36.57
C GLU A 513 49.60 29.61 -36.32
N ASP A 514 48.85 29.80 -35.20
CA ASP A 514 48.48 31.17 -34.76
C ASP A 514 49.09 31.48 -33.38
N SER A 515 50.31 32.01 -33.43
CA SER A 515 50.99 32.66 -32.32
C SER A 515 50.21 33.94 -31.95
N PHE A 516 49.36 33.85 -30.96
CA PHE A 516 48.83 35.02 -30.27
C PHE A 516 49.82 35.48 -29.24
N ASP A 517 50.19 36.78 -29.31
CA ASP A 517 51.12 37.47 -28.42
C ASP A 517 50.75 37.29 -26.95
N ASP A 518 51.72 36.89 -26.12
CA ASP A 518 51.65 36.51 -24.71
C ASP A 518 51.42 37.69 -23.73
N ASP A 519 50.98 38.87 -24.21
CA ASP A 519 51.05 40.07 -23.37
C ASP A 519 49.69 40.58 -22.82
N GLU A 520 48.58 39.89 -22.94
CA GLU A 520 47.26 40.46 -22.51
C GLU A 520 46.48 39.65 -21.47
N PHE A 521 47.06 38.62 -20.85
CA PHE A 521 46.31 37.76 -19.88
C PHE A 521 46.86 37.75 -18.45
N ASP A 522 47.51 38.80 -18.00
CA ASP A 522 48.18 38.84 -16.68
C ASP A 522 47.30 39.40 -15.55
N PHE A 523 45.98 39.27 -15.62
CA PHE A 523 45.03 39.82 -14.59
C PHE A 523 43.97 38.82 -14.09
N LEU A 524 44.20 37.52 -14.14
CA LEU A 524 43.30 36.58 -13.49
C LEU A 524 44.00 35.85 -12.36
N ASP A 525 43.42 35.91 -11.13
CA ASP A 525 43.91 35.19 -9.97
C ASP A 525 44.02 33.68 -10.26
N GLU A 526 45.13 33.05 -9.85
CA GLU A 526 45.46 31.64 -10.07
C GLU A 526 44.36 30.65 -9.62
N ASP A 527 43.50 31.03 -8.67
CA ASP A 527 42.39 30.24 -8.20
C ASP A 527 41.15 30.28 -9.16
N SER A 528 40.99 31.34 -9.93
CA SER A 528 39.91 31.48 -10.91
C SER A 528 40.20 30.78 -12.24
N GLU A 529 41.46 30.62 -12.62
CA GLU A 529 41.84 29.88 -13.84
C GLU A 529 41.59 28.38 -13.76
N SER A 530 41.83 27.79 -12.59
CA SER A 530 41.62 26.34 -12.44
C SER A 530 40.12 25.94 -12.47
N ILE A 531 39.24 26.78 -11.93
CA ILE A 531 37.78 26.56 -11.92
C ILE A 531 37.17 26.80 -13.30
N SER A 532 37.61 27.82 -14.00
CA SER A 532 37.11 28.09 -15.37
C SER A 532 37.54 27.02 -16.38
N ALA A 533 38.73 26.49 -16.28
CA ALA A 533 39.23 25.41 -17.12
C ALA A 533 38.48 24.09 -16.88
N SER A 534 38.15 23.75 -15.64
CA SER A 534 37.39 22.55 -15.32
C SER A 534 35.94 22.62 -15.84
N ASN A 535 35.32 23.80 -15.79
CA ASN A 535 33.96 24.04 -16.29
C ASN A 535 33.90 24.00 -17.83
N GLN A 536 34.92 24.52 -18.50
CA GLN A 536 35.04 24.42 -19.98
C GLN A 536 35.14 22.96 -20.43
N LEU A 537 35.92 22.14 -19.74
CA LEU A 537 36.05 20.71 -20.03
C LEU A 537 34.75 19.91 -19.82
N PHE A 538 33.80 20.42 -19.04
CA PHE A 538 32.50 19.75 -18.86
C PHE A 538 31.53 20.01 -20.04
N PHE A 539 31.44 21.22 -20.56
CA PHE A 539 30.48 21.64 -21.60
C PHE A 539 30.94 21.34 -23.03
N THR A 540 31.41 20.11 -23.31
CA THR A 540 31.82 19.72 -24.67
C THR A 540 30.61 19.53 -25.59
N SER A 541 30.80 19.82 -26.91
CA SER A 541 29.77 19.63 -27.95
C SER A 541 29.19 18.23 -27.93
N ALA A 542 30.05 17.21 -27.80
CA ALA A 542 29.63 15.82 -27.78
C ALA A 542 28.70 15.49 -26.58
N LYS A 543 29.00 16.03 -25.38
CA LYS A 543 28.13 15.85 -24.20
C LYS A 543 26.79 16.56 -24.37
N MET A 544 26.79 17.77 -24.93
CA MET A 544 25.57 18.55 -25.15
C MET A 544 24.70 17.91 -26.23
N GLU A 545 25.29 17.39 -27.29
CA GLU A 545 24.57 16.63 -28.32
C GLU A 545 23.99 15.32 -27.76
N LEU A 546 24.74 14.61 -26.94
CA LEU A 546 24.23 13.43 -26.22
C LEU A 546 23.03 13.75 -25.37
N ILE A 547 23.08 14.82 -24.55
CA ILE A 547 21.97 15.25 -23.69
C ILE A 547 20.76 15.65 -24.55
N ASN A 548 20.95 16.38 -25.65
CA ASN A 548 19.87 16.76 -26.56
C ASN A 548 19.22 15.54 -27.23
N SER A 549 20.01 14.60 -27.75
CA SER A 549 19.51 13.39 -28.43
C SER A 549 18.66 12.52 -27.52
N ILE A 550 19.10 12.34 -26.27
CA ILE A 550 18.33 11.57 -25.28
C ILE A 550 17.03 12.30 -24.91
N HIS A 551 17.11 13.61 -24.71
CA HIS A 551 15.91 14.40 -24.41
C HIS A 551 14.88 14.29 -25.54
N ASP A 552 15.31 14.46 -26.80
CA ASP A 552 14.43 14.38 -27.97
C ASP A 552 13.83 12.98 -28.18
N TYR A 553 14.59 11.93 -27.87
CA TYR A 553 14.09 10.56 -27.87
C TYR A 553 13.00 10.40 -26.81
N LEU A 554 13.23 10.87 -25.58
CA LEU A 554 12.29 10.75 -24.46
C LEU A 554 11.03 11.57 -24.69
N ASP A 555 11.13 12.78 -25.26
CA ASP A 555 9.99 13.67 -25.51
C ASP A 555 9.04 13.11 -26.60
N LYS A 556 9.52 12.21 -27.46
CA LYS A 556 8.72 11.50 -28.48
C LYS A 556 7.93 10.32 -27.93
N GLN A 557 8.18 9.90 -26.70
CA GLN A 557 7.48 8.73 -26.13
C GLN A 557 6.04 9.09 -25.73
N PRO A 558 5.03 8.36 -26.18
CA PRO A 558 3.62 8.72 -25.93
C PRO A 558 3.21 8.63 -24.45
N GLU A 559 3.90 7.81 -23.66
CA GLU A 559 3.64 7.64 -22.23
C GLU A 559 4.24 8.75 -21.37
N ILE A 560 5.19 9.52 -21.94
CA ILE A 560 5.89 10.59 -21.24
C ILE A 560 5.20 11.91 -21.57
N GLY A 561 4.60 12.53 -20.56
CA GLY A 561 3.89 13.80 -20.74
C GLY A 561 4.79 15.02 -20.63
N LYS A 562 5.93 14.89 -19.90
CA LYS A 562 6.91 15.96 -19.78
C LYS A 562 8.31 15.43 -19.53
N VAL A 563 9.29 16.00 -20.24
CA VAL A 563 10.73 15.80 -20.01
C VAL A 563 11.35 17.12 -19.58
N MET A 564 12.09 17.11 -18.49
CA MET A 564 12.88 18.23 -18.02
C MET A 564 14.32 17.77 -17.87
N SER A 565 15.26 18.48 -18.51
CA SER A 565 16.70 18.20 -18.45
C SER A 565 17.47 19.46 -18.79
N PHE A 566 18.78 19.39 -18.78
CA PHE A 566 19.63 20.48 -19.26
C PHE A 566 19.36 20.83 -20.73
N ALA A 567 18.94 19.86 -21.58
CA ALA A 567 18.53 20.12 -22.95
C ALA A 567 17.33 21.10 -23.04
N THR A 568 16.45 21.14 -22.02
CA THR A 568 15.35 22.13 -21.97
C THR A 568 15.91 23.56 -21.95
N LEU A 569 16.99 23.78 -21.19
CA LEU A 569 17.67 25.07 -21.10
C LEU A 569 18.47 25.36 -22.38
N LEU A 570 19.14 24.38 -22.97
CA LEU A 570 19.83 24.53 -24.24
C LEU A 570 18.86 24.95 -25.36
N LYS A 571 17.66 24.37 -25.41
CA LYS A 571 16.60 24.75 -26.38
C LYS A 571 16.16 26.21 -26.21
N VAL A 572 15.97 26.66 -24.96
CA VAL A 572 15.65 28.07 -24.67
C VAL A 572 16.81 28.98 -25.05
N GLY A 573 18.05 28.62 -24.66
CA GLY A 573 19.24 29.35 -24.99
C GLY A 573 19.47 29.48 -26.51
N LYS A 574 19.18 28.43 -27.28
CA LYS A 574 19.20 28.46 -28.75
C LYS A 574 18.24 29.48 -29.33
N ILE A 575 17.01 29.54 -28.81
CA ILE A 575 16.02 30.55 -29.26
C ILE A 575 16.51 31.98 -28.95
N LEU A 576 17.05 32.18 -27.75
CA LEU A 576 17.59 33.49 -27.34
C LEU A 576 18.85 33.87 -28.14
N ASN A 577 19.63 32.88 -28.64
CA ASN A 577 20.81 33.08 -29.50
C ASN A 577 20.46 33.10 -31.01
N ASN A 578 19.29 33.63 -31.36
CA ASN A 578 18.83 33.72 -32.75
C ASN A 578 18.76 32.38 -33.49
N ASN A 579 18.38 31.31 -32.84
CA ASN A 579 18.33 29.92 -33.29
C ASN A 579 19.70 29.28 -33.59
N ASN A 580 20.79 29.88 -33.13
CA ASN A 580 22.12 29.27 -33.14
C ASN A 580 22.37 28.52 -31.81
N ASP A 581 23.02 27.39 -31.87
CA ASP A 581 23.43 26.67 -30.65
C ASP A 581 24.44 27.52 -29.87
N LEU A 582 24.37 27.45 -28.55
CA LEU A 582 25.38 28.08 -27.69
C LEU A 582 26.69 27.28 -27.77
N ASP A 583 27.80 27.98 -28.00
CA ASP A 583 29.11 27.35 -28.04
C ASP A 583 29.62 27.00 -26.61
N ILE A 584 30.70 26.23 -26.54
CA ILE A 584 31.30 25.73 -25.31
C ILE A 584 31.71 26.89 -24.38
N ILE A 585 32.23 27.94 -24.92
CA ILE A 585 32.74 29.11 -24.19
C ILE A 585 31.55 29.89 -23.64
N GLN A 586 30.49 30.08 -24.45
CA GLN A 586 29.27 30.77 -24.02
C GLN A 586 28.57 30.01 -22.89
N LEU A 587 28.51 28.68 -22.97
CA LEU A 587 27.91 27.83 -21.91
C LEU A 587 28.73 27.90 -20.63
N ALA A 588 30.06 27.79 -20.71
CA ALA A 588 30.92 27.85 -19.54
C ALA A 588 30.88 29.25 -18.89
N LEU A 589 30.87 30.30 -19.68
CA LEU A 589 30.75 31.69 -19.21
C LEU A 589 29.40 31.94 -18.54
N LEU A 590 28.31 31.53 -19.18
CA LEU A 590 26.97 31.61 -18.59
C LEU A 590 26.89 30.86 -17.25
N TYR A 591 27.49 29.69 -17.16
CA TYR A 591 27.51 28.92 -15.91
C TYR A 591 28.37 29.64 -14.85
N SER A 592 29.51 30.22 -15.17
CA SER A 592 30.37 30.93 -14.22
C SER A 592 29.71 32.21 -13.69
N GLU A 593 29.08 33.01 -14.57
CA GLU A 593 28.44 34.26 -14.24
C GLU A 593 27.06 34.13 -13.56
N LEU A 594 26.43 32.94 -13.66
CA LEU A 594 25.11 32.72 -13.03
C LEU A 594 25.28 32.75 -11.50
N PRO A 595 24.49 33.58 -10.77
CA PRO A 595 24.46 33.56 -9.31
C PRO A 595 24.09 32.14 -8.77
N ASP A 596 24.67 31.74 -7.64
CA ASP A 596 24.44 30.40 -7.06
C ASP A 596 22.97 30.08 -6.81
N GLU A 597 22.17 31.06 -6.48
CA GLU A 597 20.71 30.92 -6.32
C GLU A 597 20.06 30.40 -7.60
N TYR A 598 20.43 30.95 -8.77
CA TYR A 598 19.91 30.50 -10.07
C TYR A 598 20.55 29.18 -10.52
N LYS A 599 21.85 28.96 -10.25
CA LYS A 599 22.50 27.66 -10.53
C LYS A 599 21.75 26.53 -9.85
N ASN A 600 21.37 26.71 -8.59
CA ASN A 600 20.66 25.71 -7.81
C ASN A 600 19.22 25.43 -8.30
N ILE A 601 18.57 26.39 -8.96
CA ILE A 601 17.21 26.23 -9.50
C ILE A 601 17.21 25.72 -10.93
N ILE A 602 18.17 26.16 -11.76
CA ILE A 602 18.14 25.97 -13.20
C ILE A 602 19.07 24.85 -13.65
N VAL A 603 20.29 24.73 -13.08
CA VAL A 603 21.33 23.79 -13.55
C VAL A 603 21.45 22.57 -12.62
N SER A 604 21.64 22.80 -11.33
CA SER A 604 21.88 21.71 -10.35
C SER A 604 20.80 20.63 -10.30
N PRO A 605 19.52 20.89 -10.63
CA PRO A 605 18.55 19.81 -10.74
C PRO A 605 18.79 18.83 -11.88
N TYR A 606 19.62 19.19 -12.88
CA TYR A 606 19.81 18.41 -14.11
C TYR A 606 21.26 18.04 -14.40
N LEU A 607 22.23 18.74 -13.83
CA LEU A 607 23.66 18.46 -14.01
C LEU A 607 24.38 18.38 -12.67
N SER A 608 25.23 17.36 -12.53
CA SER A 608 26.25 17.26 -11.49
C SER A 608 27.62 17.31 -12.19
N ILE A 609 28.28 18.45 -12.11
CA ILE A 609 29.62 18.62 -12.70
C ILE A 609 30.63 17.79 -11.93
N GLU A 610 30.53 17.77 -10.59
CA GLU A 610 31.44 17.01 -9.74
C GLU A 610 31.40 15.50 -10.01
N ASP A 611 30.21 14.96 -10.28
CA ASP A 611 30.01 13.53 -10.56
C ASP A 611 30.07 13.21 -12.07
N ASN A 612 30.25 14.21 -12.93
CA ASN A 612 30.22 14.10 -14.40
C ASN A 612 28.94 13.38 -14.90
N GLN A 613 27.78 13.81 -14.41
CA GLN A 613 26.52 13.14 -14.64
C GLN A 613 25.41 14.12 -15.06
N ALA A 614 24.55 13.70 -16.00
CA ALA A 614 23.34 14.41 -16.40
C ALA A 614 22.09 13.67 -15.93
N LYS A 615 21.07 14.42 -15.49
CA LYS A 615 19.75 13.89 -15.06
C LYS A 615 18.65 14.38 -15.97
N PHE A 616 17.77 13.47 -16.36
CA PHE A 616 16.50 13.70 -17.05
C PHE A 616 15.38 13.39 -16.08
N SER A 617 14.58 14.39 -15.73
CA SER A 617 13.39 14.22 -14.90
C SER A 617 12.16 14.15 -15.78
N LEU A 618 11.43 13.04 -15.69
CA LEU A 618 10.30 12.73 -16.55
C LEU A 618 9.02 12.62 -15.72
N ARG A 619 7.92 13.03 -16.29
CA ARG A 619 6.59 12.77 -15.78
C ARG A 619 5.87 11.81 -16.72
N VAL A 620 5.50 10.65 -16.21
CA VAL A 620 4.74 9.64 -16.95
C VAL A 620 3.25 9.84 -16.70
N ILE A 621 2.43 9.72 -17.75
CA ILE A 621 0.97 9.84 -17.71
C ILE A 621 0.41 8.55 -17.12
N ASP A 622 0.17 8.54 -15.80
CA ASP A 622 -0.23 7.34 -15.06
C ASP A 622 -1.64 6.84 -15.41
N SER A 623 -2.54 7.76 -15.80
CA SER A 623 -3.92 7.45 -16.22
C SER A 623 -4.04 7.01 -17.68
N MET A 624 -2.94 6.83 -18.41
CA MET A 624 -2.97 6.37 -19.80
C MET A 624 -3.55 4.96 -19.88
N PRO A 625 -4.59 4.72 -20.69
CA PRO A 625 -5.15 3.40 -20.89
C PRO A 625 -4.10 2.41 -21.36
N ASP A 626 -4.07 1.22 -20.73
CA ASP A 626 -3.14 0.12 -21.05
C ASP A 626 -1.64 0.45 -20.85
N LEU A 627 -1.29 1.46 -20.04
CA LEU A 627 0.09 1.73 -19.65
C LEU A 627 0.71 0.48 -18.98
N ARG A 628 1.77 -0.04 -19.59
CA ARG A 628 2.56 -1.16 -19.08
C ARG A 628 3.91 -0.65 -18.61
N ARG A 629 3.99 -0.33 -17.31
CA ARG A 629 5.18 0.30 -16.71
C ARG A 629 6.43 -0.52 -16.89
N ASN A 630 6.35 -1.82 -16.70
CA ASN A 630 7.49 -2.72 -16.88
C ASN A 630 7.97 -2.78 -18.33
N GLU A 631 7.04 -2.78 -19.31
CA GLU A 631 7.38 -2.75 -20.73
C GLU A 631 8.03 -1.41 -21.12
N LEU A 632 7.48 -0.28 -20.63
CA LEU A 632 8.06 1.04 -20.81
C LEU A 632 9.50 1.09 -20.27
N ILE A 633 9.72 0.69 -19.02
CA ILE A 633 11.04 0.71 -18.40
C ILE A 633 12.03 -0.18 -19.17
N ASN A 634 11.62 -1.39 -19.55
CA ASN A 634 12.48 -2.31 -20.31
C ASN A 634 12.79 -1.78 -21.71
N ARG A 635 11.83 -1.13 -22.37
CA ARG A 635 12.02 -0.46 -23.64
C ARG A 635 13.03 0.67 -23.51
N LEU A 636 12.87 1.57 -22.54
CA LEU A 636 13.83 2.66 -22.28
C LEU A 636 15.23 2.13 -21.95
N LYS A 637 15.32 1.07 -21.13
CA LYS A 637 16.61 0.41 -20.80
C LYS A 637 17.32 -0.21 -22.00
N SER A 638 16.58 -0.61 -23.02
CA SER A 638 17.16 -1.21 -24.24
C SER A 638 17.42 -0.18 -25.34
N GLU A 639 16.52 0.80 -25.52
CA GLU A 639 16.57 1.71 -26.66
C GLU A 639 17.48 2.91 -26.41
N ILE A 640 17.50 3.51 -25.21
CA ILE A 640 18.38 4.67 -24.94
C ILE A 640 19.85 4.37 -25.21
N PRO A 641 20.45 3.28 -24.68
CA PRO A 641 21.85 2.98 -24.98
C PRO A 641 22.13 2.75 -26.47
N ASN A 642 21.17 2.18 -27.20
CA ASN A 642 21.31 1.91 -28.63
C ASN A 642 21.15 3.17 -29.46
N GLU A 643 20.24 4.08 -29.13
CA GLU A 643 19.97 5.32 -29.87
C GLU A 643 21.15 6.27 -29.84
N VAL A 644 21.85 6.34 -28.70
CA VAL A 644 22.97 7.25 -28.51
C VAL A 644 24.33 6.54 -28.43
N ASN A 645 24.37 5.26 -28.76
CA ASN A 645 25.58 4.42 -28.84
C ASN A 645 26.47 4.49 -27.58
N ILE A 646 25.87 4.36 -26.40
CA ILE A 646 26.57 4.29 -25.11
C ILE A 646 26.41 2.92 -24.45
N SER A 647 27.28 2.60 -23.49
CA SER A 647 27.15 1.36 -22.73
C SER A 647 25.95 1.42 -21.77
N LYS A 648 25.30 0.27 -21.56
CA LYS A 648 24.11 0.18 -20.68
C LYS A 648 24.41 0.55 -19.23
N ASP A 649 25.63 0.31 -18.77
CA ASP A 649 26.05 0.56 -17.38
C ASP A 649 26.14 2.05 -17.05
N ARG A 650 26.15 2.92 -18.06
CA ARG A 650 26.16 4.38 -17.89
C ARG A 650 24.78 4.99 -17.71
N VAL A 651 23.73 4.24 -17.95
CA VAL A 651 22.33 4.72 -17.84
C VAL A 651 21.67 4.11 -16.63
N ASN A 652 21.34 4.94 -15.67
CA ASN A 652 20.68 4.51 -14.44
C ASN A 652 19.28 5.09 -14.35
N TYR A 653 18.38 4.36 -13.69
CA TYR A 653 16.95 4.67 -13.57
C TYR A 653 16.57 4.74 -12.11
N SER A 654 15.80 5.75 -11.74
CA SER A 654 15.41 5.98 -10.33
C SER A 654 14.06 6.66 -10.21
N ASN A 655 13.66 6.96 -8.99
CA ASN A 655 12.43 7.63 -8.60
C ASN A 655 11.19 6.70 -8.53
N VAL A 656 10.04 7.30 -8.29
CA VAL A 656 8.78 6.61 -7.91
C VAL A 656 8.36 5.54 -8.91
N LEU A 657 8.49 5.78 -10.22
CA LEU A 657 8.10 4.79 -11.24
C LEU A 657 8.87 3.48 -11.10
N ILE A 658 10.19 3.55 -10.87
CA ILE A 658 11.04 2.36 -10.72
C ILE A 658 10.67 1.60 -9.47
N LEU A 659 10.59 2.29 -8.32
CA LEU A 659 10.24 1.67 -7.04
C LEU A 659 8.85 1.03 -7.07
N TYR A 660 7.88 1.72 -7.67
CA TYR A 660 6.52 1.21 -7.83
C TYR A 660 6.47 0.01 -8.77
N ASN A 661 7.20 0.05 -9.90
CA ASN A 661 7.31 -1.10 -10.81
C ASN A 661 7.96 -2.31 -10.11
N ASN A 662 9.06 -2.13 -9.39
CA ASN A 662 9.72 -3.21 -8.63
C ASN A 662 8.76 -3.86 -7.65
N MET A 663 8.00 -3.03 -6.93
CA MET A 663 6.96 -3.50 -6.04
C MET A 663 5.90 -4.31 -6.81
N LEU A 664 5.34 -3.79 -7.91
CA LEU A 664 4.34 -4.49 -8.72
C LEU A 664 4.86 -5.82 -9.25
N GLN A 665 6.07 -5.87 -9.81
CA GLN A 665 6.67 -7.10 -10.34
C GLN A 665 6.91 -8.13 -9.22
N SER A 666 7.24 -7.67 -8.00
CA SER A 666 7.40 -8.56 -6.84
C SER A 666 6.08 -9.18 -6.38
N LEU A 667 4.92 -8.53 -6.62
CA LEU A 667 3.61 -9.03 -6.20
C LEU A 667 3.29 -10.40 -6.80
N PHE A 668 3.56 -10.62 -8.08
CA PHE A 668 3.28 -11.90 -8.73
C PHE A 668 4.13 -13.03 -8.16
N LYS A 669 5.43 -12.78 -7.97
CA LYS A 669 6.34 -13.74 -7.33
C LYS A 669 5.91 -14.02 -5.89
N SER A 670 5.57 -12.99 -5.14
CA SER A 670 5.05 -13.08 -3.78
C SER A 670 3.76 -13.87 -3.69
N GLN A 671 2.83 -13.70 -4.64
CA GLN A 671 1.57 -14.45 -4.69
C GLN A 671 1.82 -15.95 -4.82
N ILE A 672 2.73 -16.34 -5.71
CA ILE A 672 3.09 -17.75 -5.90
C ILE A 672 3.76 -18.32 -4.64
N LEU A 673 4.70 -17.58 -4.04
CA LEU A 673 5.42 -18.03 -2.85
C LEU A 673 4.50 -18.15 -1.63
N THR A 674 3.69 -17.13 -1.35
CA THR A 674 2.78 -17.13 -0.20
C THR A 674 1.70 -18.19 -0.34
N LEU A 675 1.07 -18.31 -1.52
CA LEU A 675 0.04 -19.33 -1.77
C LEU A 675 0.64 -20.74 -1.75
N GLY A 676 1.80 -20.95 -2.38
CA GLY A 676 2.50 -22.22 -2.34
C GLY A 676 2.88 -22.65 -0.91
N THR A 677 3.43 -21.71 -0.15
CA THR A 677 3.80 -21.95 1.25
C THR A 677 2.59 -22.29 2.11
N VAL A 678 1.49 -21.56 1.99
CA VAL A 678 0.28 -21.84 2.77
C VAL A 678 -0.31 -23.20 2.42
N ILE A 679 -0.36 -23.59 1.15
CA ILE A 679 -0.85 -24.91 0.72
C ILE A 679 0.01 -26.05 1.32
N ILE A 680 1.34 -25.93 1.24
CA ILE A 680 2.26 -26.92 1.79
C ILE A 680 2.12 -27.02 3.30
N LEU A 681 2.13 -25.89 4.00
CA LEU A 681 2.03 -25.88 5.47
C LEU A 681 0.68 -26.41 5.95
N LEU A 682 -0.42 -26.09 5.27
CA LEU A 682 -1.75 -26.63 5.58
C LEU A 682 -1.82 -28.13 5.31
N LEU A 683 -1.23 -28.61 4.21
CA LEU A 683 -1.14 -30.04 3.95
C LEU A 683 -0.37 -30.78 5.06
N LEU A 684 0.78 -30.26 5.48
CA LEU A 684 1.55 -30.81 6.59
C LEU A 684 0.74 -30.81 7.89
N MET A 685 0.01 -29.73 8.18
CA MET A 685 -0.80 -29.65 9.37
C MET A 685 -1.99 -30.62 9.33
N PHE A 686 -2.64 -30.80 8.17
CA PHE A 686 -3.65 -31.84 8.00
C PHE A 686 -3.08 -33.25 8.15
N LEU A 687 -1.85 -33.48 7.67
CA LEU A 687 -1.16 -34.76 7.88
C LEU A 687 -0.91 -35.02 9.37
N MET A 688 -0.50 -34.04 10.14
CA MET A 688 -0.37 -34.14 11.59
C MET A 688 -1.71 -34.40 12.29
N LEU A 689 -2.77 -33.74 11.85
CA LEU A 689 -4.11 -33.82 12.44
C LEU A 689 -4.79 -35.16 12.12
N PHE A 690 -4.82 -35.55 10.84
CA PHE A 690 -5.58 -36.72 10.38
C PHE A 690 -4.72 -37.98 10.29
N ARG A 691 -3.39 -37.86 10.28
CA ARG A 691 -2.43 -38.96 10.12
C ARG A 691 -2.69 -39.83 8.88
N SER A 692 -3.25 -39.24 7.83
CA SER A 692 -3.63 -39.89 6.59
C SER A 692 -3.50 -38.91 5.42
N LEU A 693 -2.61 -39.20 4.47
CA LEU A 693 -2.43 -38.36 3.27
C LEU A 693 -3.73 -38.24 2.46
N LYS A 694 -4.48 -39.34 2.33
CA LYS A 694 -5.77 -39.39 1.62
C LYS A 694 -6.79 -38.41 2.23
N THR A 695 -6.94 -38.42 3.57
CA THR A 695 -7.83 -37.51 4.28
C THR A 695 -7.36 -36.07 4.16
N SER A 696 -6.05 -35.83 4.24
CA SER A 696 -5.46 -34.49 4.14
C SER A 696 -5.67 -33.85 2.77
N LEU A 697 -5.48 -34.62 1.69
CA LEU A 697 -5.77 -34.15 0.32
C LEU A 697 -7.24 -33.86 0.11
N ILE A 698 -8.15 -34.75 0.61
CA ILE A 698 -9.60 -34.53 0.57
C ILE A 698 -9.99 -33.25 1.31
N ALA A 699 -9.36 -32.99 2.46
CA ALA A 699 -9.61 -31.80 3.26
C ALA A 699 -9.11 -30.50 2.58
N LEU A 700 -7.98 -30.57 1.87
CA LEU A 700 -7.36 -29.43 1.21
C LEU A 700 -8.11 -29.01 -0.08
N PHE A 701 -8.60 -29.99 -0.85
CA PHE A 701 -9.15 -29.79 -2.19
C PHE A 701 -10.31 -28.78 -2.27
N PRO A 702 -11.35 -28.82 -1.40
CA PRO A 702 -12.43 -27.83 -1.39
C PRO A 702 -11.93 -26.38 -1.15
N ASN A 703 -10.90 -26.22 -0.33
CA ASN A 703 -10.33 -24.92 -0.02
C ASN A 703 -9.53 -24.35 -1.21
N VAL A 704 -8.77 -25.23 -1.89
CA VAL A 704 -8.04 -24.85 -3.11
C VAL A 704 -9.02 -24.39 -4.21
N ILE A 705 -10.14 -25.09 -4.40
CA ILE A 705 -11.17 -24.68 -5.37
C ILE A 705 -11.74 -23.30 -5.01
N SER A 706 -12.04 -23.06 -3.74
CA SER A 706 -12.62 -21.80 -3.29
C SER A 706 -11.68 -20.62 -3.57
N ILE A 707 -10.39 -20.77 -3.30
CA ILE A 707 -9.39 -19.72 -3.56
C ILE A 707 -9.11 -19.56 -5.05
N SER A 708 -8.99 -20.68 -5.80
CA SER A 708 -8.82 -20.63 -7.25
C SER A 708 -9.95 -19.88 -7.93
N LEU A 709 -11.20 -20.04 -7.44
CA LEU A 709 -12.34 -19.33 -7.95
C LEU A 709 -12.23 -17.81 -7.72
N VAL A 710 -11.76 -17.38 -6.56
CA VAL A 710 -11.57 -15.96 -6.28
C VAL A 710 -10.48 -15.36 -7.17
N LEU A 711 -9.34 -16.03 -7.29
CA LEU A 711 -8.27 -15.57 -8.18
C LEU A 711 -8.70 -15.59 -9.65
N GLY A 712 -9.45 -16.62 -10.06
CA GLY A 712 -10.04 -16.70 -11.40
C GLY A 712 -11.04 -15.58 -11.66
N PHE A 713 -11.89 -15.26 -10.67
CA PHE A 713 -12.81 -14.13 -10.73
C PHE A 713 -12.06 -12.81 -10.91
N MET A 714 -10.97 -12.59 -10.18
CA MET A 714 -10.13 -11.40 -10.37
C MET A 714 -9.63 -11.29 -11.82
N GLY A 715 -9.13 -12.39 -12.40
CA GLY A 715 -8.66 -12.38 -13.78
C GLY A 715 -9.76 -12.09 -14.78
N TRP A 716 -10.93 -12.74 -14.68
CA TRP A 716 -12.07 -12.53 -15.56
C TRP A 716 -12.62 -11.09 -15.50
N PHE A 717 -12.68 -10.49 -14.31
CA PHE A 717 -13.17 -9.13 -14.10
C PHE A 717 -12.05 -8.07 -14.18
N ARG A 718 -10.84 -8.48 -14.56
CA ARG A 718 -9.66 -7.59 -14.67
C ARG A 718 -9.37 -6.81 -13.39
N ILE A 719 -9.64 -7.42 -12.24
CA ILE A 719 -9.26 -6.86 -10.94
C ILE A 719 -7.75 -7.06 -10.78
N PRO A 720 -6.95 -6.00 -10.65
CA PRO A 720 -5.50 -6.13 -10.59
C PRO A 720 -5.02 -6.78 -9.30
N LEU A 721 -3.86 -7.43 -9.37
CA LEU A 721 -3.11 -7.80 -8.18
C LEU A 721 -2.44 -6.54 -7.61
N ASP A 722 -2.83 -6.17 -6.42
CA ASP A 722 -2.23 -5.10 -5.64
C ASP A 722 -1.77 -5.61 -4.25
N MET A 723 -1.20 -4.74 -3.43
CA MET A 723 -0.70 -5.11 -2.10
C MET A 723 -1.77 -5.62 -1.15
N MET A 724 -3.05 -5.27 -1.34
CA MET A 724 -4.14 -5.80 -0.52
C MET A 724 -4.68 -7.11 -1.07
N THR A 725 -4.89 -7.19 -2.39
CA THR A 725 -5.46 -8.36 -3.03
C THR A 725 -4.53 -9.58 -2.97
N ILE A 726 -3.21 -9.37 -2.94
CA ILE A 726 -2.23 -10.46 -2.74
C ILE A 726 -2.45 -11.21 -1.43
N THR A 727 -2.89 -10.53 -0.39
CA THR A 727 -3.09 -11.14 0.93
C THR A 727 -4.35 -12.00 0.98
N ILE A 728 -5.34 -11.76 0.09
CA ILE A 728 -6.65 -12.42 0.10
C ILE A 728 -6.52 -13.93 0.01
N ALA A 729 -5.71 -14.44 -0.91
CA ALA A 729 -5.60 -15.87 -1.14
C ALA A 729 -5.04 -16.60 0.10
N ALA A 730 -3.96 -16.09 0.68
CA ALA A 730 -3.32 -16.69 1.86
C ALA A 730 -4.23 -16.62 3.10
N ILE A 731 -4.84 -15.46 3.34
CA ILE A 731 -5.74 -15.23 4.47
C ILE A 731 -7.01 -16.06 4.33
N SER A 732 -7.65 -16.01 3.18
CA SER A 732 -8.90 -16.77 2.93
C SER A 732 -8.66 -18.27 3.00
N MET A 733 -7.50 -18.78 2.55
CA MET A 733 -7.14 -20.18 2.71
C MET A 733 -7.05 -20.56 4.21
N GLY A 734 -6.37 -19.71 5.01
CA GLY A 734 -6.25 -19.94 6.46
C GLY A 734 -7.59 -19.97 7.20
N ILE A 735 -8.55 -19.13 6.77
CA ILE A 735 -9.89 -19.05 7.38
C ILE A 735 -10.80 -20.18 6.86
N ALA A 736 -10.77 -20.47 5.55
CA ALA A 736 -11.66 -21.46 4.92
C ALA A 736 -11.46 -22.87 5.50
N VAL A 737 -10.25 -23.20 5.88
CA VAL A 737 -9.86 -24.47 6.49
C VAL A 737 -10.56 -24.72 7.83
N ASP A 738 -10.98 -23.67 8.56
CA ASP A 738 -11.75 -23.78 9.80
C ASP A 738 -13.02 -24.65 9.62
N ASN A 739 -13.82 -24.31 8.61
CA ASN A 739 -15.03 -25.07 8.29
C ASN A 739 -14.72 -26.56 8.02
N THR A 740 -13.66 -26.80 7.28
CA THR A 740 -13.23 -28.16 6.88
C THR A 740 -12.79 -29.00 8.08
N ILE A 741 -12.00 -28.42 9.01
CA ILE A 741 -11.54 -29.12 10.22
C ILE A 741 -12.74 -29.50 11.09
N HIS A 742 -13.61 -28.55 11.39
CA HIS A 742 -14.79 -28.77 12.20
C HIS A 742 -15.73 -29.83 11.59
N TYR A 743 -15.93 -29.78 10.25
CA TYR A 743 -16.75 -30.74 9.53
C TYR A 743 -16.16 -32.16 9.61
N ILE A 744 -14.88 -32.35 9.25
CA ILE A 744 -14.24 -33.67 9.22
C ILE A 744 -14.14 -34.27 10.63
N TYR A 745 -13.81 -33.43 11.64
CA TYR A 745 -13.73 -33.89 13.02
C TYR A 745 -15.10 -34.42 13.50
N ARG A 746 -16.18 -33.73 13.20
CA ARG A 746 -17.54 -34.18 13.54
C ARG A 746 -17.94 -35.39 12.71
N TYR A 747 -17.68 -35.38 11.41
CA TYR A 747 -18.01 -36.50 10.51
C TYR A 747 -17.35 -37.79 10.97
N ARG A 748 -16.08 -37.77 11.36
CA ARG A 748 -15.37 -38.91 11.92
C ARG A 748 -16.03 -39.45 13.19
N ASN A 749 -16.51 -38.58 14.07
CA ASN A 749 -17.18 -38.98 15.30
C ASN A 749 -18.56 -39.60 15.04
N GLU A 750 -19.31 -39.11 14.04
CA GLU A 750 -20.58 -39.68 13.64
C GLU A 750 -20.45 -41.00 12.90
N LEU A 751 -19.41 -41.16 12.08
CA LEU A 751 -19.11 -42.37 11.34
C LEU A 751 -18.79 -43.55 12.28
N LYS A 752 -18.19 -43.32 13.45
CA LYS A 752 -17.91 -44.36 14.45
C LYS A 752 -19.13 -45.03 15.02
N LYS A 753 -20.34 -44.52 14.85
CA LYS A 753 -21.57 -45.08 15.44
C LYS A 753 -22.04 -46.30 14.67
N ASP A 754 -21.99 -46.26 13.32
CA ASP A 754 -22.58 -47.28 12.45
C ASP A 754 -21.78 -47.58 11.17
N ASN A 755 -20.69 -46.91 10.98
CA ASN A 755 -19.83 -47.00 9.80
C ASN A 755 -20.51 -46.74 8.46
N ASP A 756 -21.67 -46.07 8.49
CA ASP A 756 -22.38 -45.63 7.28
C ASP A 756 -22.01 -44.18 6.91
N TYR A 757 -21.34 -44.00 5.78
CA TYR A 757 -20.87 -42.71 5.30
C TYR A 757 -22.02 -41.77 4.95
N SER A 758 -23.13 -42.26 4.45
CA SER A 758 -24.28 -41.42 4.06
C SER A 758 -25.06 -40.93 5.27
N LEU A 759 -25.34 -41.83 6.23
CA LEU A 759 -25.98 -41.45 7.48
C LEU A 759 -25.08 -40.54 8.33
N ALA A 760 -23.77 -40.79 8.35
CA ALA A 760 -22.81 -39.92 9.03
C ALA A 760 -22.81 -38.53 8.45
N MET A 761 -22.91 -38.36 7.11
CA MET A 761 -23.06 -37.07 6.45
C MET A 761 -24.31 -36.32 6.94
N HIS A 762 -25.47 -36.99 6.91
CA HIS A 762 -26.71 -36.34 7.33
C HIS A 762 -26.64 -35.89 8.80
N ARG A 763 -26.18 -36.72 9.71
CA ARG A 763 -26.01 -36.39 11.12
C ARG A 763 -25.02 -35.28 11.37
N THR A 764 -23.93 -35.25 10.57
CA THR A 764 -22.92 -34.19 10.65
C THR A 764 -23.51 -32.85 10.25
N HIS A 765 -24.27 -32.80 9.16
CA HIS A 765 -24.96 -31.55 8.75
C HIS A 765 -25.91 -31.08 9.85
N MET A 766 -26.75 -31.96 10.42
CA MET A 766 -27.70 -31.59 11.45
C MET A 766 -27.06 -31.14 12.76
N SER A 767 -25.84 -31.58 13.05
CA SER A 767 -25.11 -31.22 14.28
C SER A 767 -24.28 -29.95 14.14
N ILE A 768 -23.30 -29.91 13.18
CA ILE A 768 -22.35 -28.82 13.08
C ILE A 768 -22.74 -27.79 12.01
N GLY A 769 -23.67 -28.12 11.11
CA GLY A 769 -24.03 -27.26 9.98
C GLY A 769 -24.48 -25.86 10.40
N PHE A 770 -25.21 -25.74 11.50
CA PHE A 770 -25.60 -24.42 12.03
C PHE A 770 -24.40 -23.63 12.53
N ALA A 771 -23.42 -24.26 13.19
CA ALA A 771 -22.24 -23.57 13.66
C ALA A 771 -21.42 -23.00 12.46
N LEU A 772 -21.19 -23.83 11.44
CA LEU A 772 -20.48 -23.43 10.22
C LEU A 772 -21.21 -22.33 9.47
N TYR A 773 -22.53 -22.42 9.39
CA TYR A 773 -23.35 -21.38 8.77
C TYR A 773 -23.26 -20.05 9.54
N TYR A 774 -23.41 -20.09 10.87
CA TYR A 774 -23.38 -18.89 11.69
C TYR A 774 -22.02 -18.18 11.64
N THR A 775 -20.92 -18.95 11.75
CA THR A 775 -19.58 -18.38 11.66
C THR A 775 -19.29 -17.83 10.28
N SER A 776 -19.62 -18.56 9.21
CA SER A 776 -19.39 -18.10 7.84
C SER A 776 -20.21 -16.85 7.51
N VAL A 777 -21.49 -16.80 7.88
CA VAL A 777 -22.33 -15.60 7.68
C VAL A 777 -21.78 -14.41 8.47
N THR A 778 -21.34 -14.63 9.71
CA THR A 778 -20.75 -13.56 10.52
C THR A 778 -19.46 -13.02 9.87
N ILE A 779 -18.63 -13.91 9.34
CA ILE A 779 -17.39 -13.54 8.63
C ILE A 779 -17.71 -12.77 7.33
N ILE A 780 -18.63 -13.29 6.52
CA ILE A 780 -19.05 -12.66 5.25
C ILE A 780 -19.60 -11.25 5.51
N VAL A 781 -20.53 -11.12 6.47
CA VAL A 781 -21.10 -9.81 6.84
C VAL A 781 -20.00 -8.85 7.31
N GLY A 782 -19.06 -9.34 8.13
CA GLY A 782 -17.95 -8.55 8.61
C GLY A 782 -17.08 -8.00 7.48
N PHE A 783 -16.73 -8.83 6.47
CA PHE A 783 -15.94 -8.40 5.31
C PHE A 783 -16.74 -7.52 4.34
N CYS A 784 -18.04 -7.75 4.15
CA CYS A 784 -18.90 -6.93 3.29
C CYS A 784 -18.93 -5.45 3.73
N ILE A 785 -18.68 -5.15 4.99
CA ILE A 785 -18.67 -3.75 5.47
C ILE A 785 -17.54 -2.95 4.84
N LEU A 786 -16.43 -3.60 4.44
CA LEU A 786 -15.32 -2.93 3.77
C LEU A 786 -15.69 -2.32 2.41
N ILE A 787 -16.84 -2.68 1.85
CA ILE A 787 -17.39 -2.06 0.62
C ILE A 787 -17.64 -0.55 0.82
N PHE A 788 -17.84 -0.10 2.04
CA PHE A 788 -18.04 1.31 2.37
C PHE A 788 -16.73 2.13 2.44
N SER A 789 -15.56 1.52 2.28
CA SER A 789 -14.28 2.25 2.21
C SER A 789 -14.25 3.27 1.08
N ASN A 790 -13.44 4.32 1.26
CA ASN A 790 -13.07 5.24 0.19
C ASN A 790 -11.83 4.76 -0.61
N PHE A 791 -11.18 3.70 -0.14
CA PHE A 791 -10.00 3.10 -0.74
C PHE A 791 -10.38 1.82 -1.49
N ILE A 792 -10.22 1.80 -2.81
CA ILE A 792 -10.66 0.71 -3.70
C ILE A 792 -10.04 -0.65 -3.33
N PRO A 793 -8.73 -0.76 -3.01
CA PRO A 793 -8.15 -2.03 -2.59
C PRO A 793 -8.82 -2.63 -1.35
N SER A 794 -9.25 -1.82 -0.38
CA SER A 794 -10.03 -2.29 0.79
C SER A 794 -11.40 -2.84 0.38
N ILE A 795 -12.05 -2.24 -0.62
CA ILE A 795 -13.32 -2.73 -1.18
C ILE A 795 -13.11 -4.10 -1.81
N TYR A 796 -12.10 -4.24 -2.67
CA TYR A 796 -11.77 -5.53 -3.30
C TYR A 796 -11.43 -6.59 -2.25
N PHE A 797 -10.64 -6.23 -1.25
CA PHE A 797 -10.33 -7.12 -0.14
C PHE A 797 -11.58 -7.63 0.56
N GLY A 798 -12.54 -6.76 0.88
CA GLY A 798 -13.80 -7.12 1.51
C GLY A 798 -14.68 -8.02 0.64
N VAL A 799 -14.92 -7.64 -0.61
CA VAL A 799 -15.78 -8.39 -1.55
C VAL A 799 -15.19 -9.76 -1.86
N LEU A 800 -13.92 -9.81 -2.23
CA LEU A 800 -13.26 -11.05 -2.66
C LEU A 800 -13.08 -12.03 -1.50
N THR A 801 -12.78 -11.53 -0.28
CA THR A 801 -12.72 -12.39 0.91
C THR A 801 -14.11 -12.91 1.29
N SER A 802 -15.15 -12.07 1.18
CA SER A 802 -16.54 -12.53 1.37
C SER A 802 -16.93 -13.62 0.38
N LEU A 803 -16.57 -13.45 -0.89
CA LEU A 803 -16.78 -14.46 -1.94
C LEU A 803 -16.02 -15.76 -1.60
N ALA A 804 -14.75 -15.65 -1.18
CA ALA A 804 -13.94 -16.80 -0.76
C ALA A 804 -14.62 -17.58 0.38
N MET A 805 -15.13 -16.87 1.39
CA MET A 805 -15.80 -17.49 2.55
C MET A 805 -17.14 -18.15 2.16
N LEU A 806 -17.91 -17.52 1.27
CA LEU A 806 -19.14 -18.12 0.74
C LEU A 806 -18.84 -19.41 -0.02
N MET A 807 -17.83 -19.39 -0.89
CA MET A 807 -17.43 -20.57 -1.66
C MET A 807 -16.82 -21.65 -0.77
N ALA A 808 -16.08 -21.28 0.28
CA ALA A 808 -15.55 -22.22 1.28
C ALA A 808 -16.67 -22.91 2.06
N LEU A 809 -17.71 -22.17 2.47
CA LEU A 809 -18.88 -22.76 3.13
C LEU A 809 -19.61 -23.75 2.21
N LEU A 810 -19.88 -23.34 0.95
CA LEU A 810 -20.58 -24.19 -0.02
C LEU A 810 -19.74 -25.43 -0.35
N SER A 811 -18.44 -25.30 -0.57
CA SER A 811 -17.58 -26.45 -0.86
C SER A 811 -17.44 -27.39 0.35
N THR A 812 -17.45 -26.87 1.58
CA THR A 812 -17.43 -27.70 2.80
C THR A 812 -18.75 -28.44 3.01
N LEU A 813 -19.89 -27.81 2.75
CA LEU A 813 -21.20 -28.45 2.98
C LEU A 813 -21.68 -29.33 1.83
N ILE A 814 -21.18 -29.12 0.59
CA ILE A 814 -21.70 -29.84 -0.59
C ILE A 814 -20.64 -30.74 -1.20
N LEU A 815 -19.42 -30.22 -1.47
CA LEU A 815 -18.38 -30.97 -2.16
C LEU A 815 -17.63 -31.92 -1.22
N LEU A 816 -17.18 -31.45 -0.06
CA LEU A 816 -16.41 -32.26 0.89
C LEU A 816 -17.12 -33.56 1.32
N PRO A 817 -18.43 -33.57 1.65
CA PRO A 817 -19.13 -34.80 2.00
C PRO A 817 -19.10 -35.83 0.89
N GLN A 818 -19.26 -35.41 -0.36
CA GLN A 818 -19.28 -36.33 -1.50
C GLN A 818 -17.88 -36.90 -1.78
N LEU A 819 -16.82 -36.11 -1.53
CA LEU A 819 -15.45 -36.63 -1.59
C LEU A 819 -15.19 -37.69 -0.49
N LEU A 820 -15.71 -37.45 0.75
CA LEU A 820 -15.60 -38.40 1.84
C LEU A 820 -16.36 -39.72 1.54
N ILE A 821 -17.58 -39.62 0.96
CA ILE A 821 -18.39 -40.78 0.57
C ILE A 821 -17.73 -41.55 -0.59
N LEU A 822 -17.18 -40.85 -1.58
CA LEU A 822 -16.55 -41.48 -2.75
C LEU A 822 -15.26 -42.21 -2.40
N PHE A 823 -14.39 -41.50 -1.68
CA PHE A 823 -13.03 -42.01 -1.39
C PHE A 823 -12.93 -42.86 -0.11
N LYS A 824 -13.92 -42.80 0.78
CA LYS A 824 -13.97 -43.58 2.05
C LYS A 824 -12.62 -43.59 2.81
N PRO A 825 -12.10 -42.43 3.24
CA PRO A 825 -10.75 -42.33 3.78
C PRO A 825 -10.57 -42.93 5.18
N PHE A 826 -11.65 -43.33 5.87
CA PHE A 826 -11.65 -43.83 7.24
C PHE A 826 -11.83 -45.33 7.31
N ASP A 827 -11.42 -46.10 6.27
CA ASP A 827 -11.53 -47.55 6.28
C ASP A 827 -10.74 -48.23 7.43
N ASN A 828 -11.35 -49.20 8.03
CA ASN A 828 -11.14 -50.18 9.10
C ASN A 828 -9.77 -50.42 9.79
N LYS A 829 -8.72 -49.62 9.61
CA LYS A 829 -7.40 -49.90 10.21
C LYS A 829 -6.81 -48.83 11.14
N VAL A 830 -7.51 -47.75 11.46
CA VAL A 830 -7.00 -46.67 12.31
C VAL A 830 -8.06 -46.24 13.35
N PHE A 831 -8.66 -47.14 14.04
CA PHE A 831 -9.48 -46.85 15.20
C PHE A 831 -8.78 -47.17 16.48
#